data_1a0602d30c22511ba1df083e1044cd67
#
_entry.id   1a0602d30c22511ba1df083e1044cd67
#
_cell.length_a   1.000
_cell.length_b   1.000
_cell.length_c   1.000
_cell.angle_alpha   90.00
_cell.angle_beta   90.00
_cell.angle_gamma   90.00
#
_symmetry.space_group_name_H-M   'P 1'
#
loop_
_entity.id
_entity.type
_entity.pdbx_description
1 polymer ?
#
loop_
_entity_poly.entity_id
_entity_poly.type
_entity_poly.pdbx_seq_one_letter_code
_entity_poly.pdbx_strand_id
1 'polypeptide(L)'
;MKRSLPLISSLLLASALAVSARIFVPAPPTTPTRGAVVNSPSSFIAPYEALPKLDATLTLLANGYQQATQFIATRGATQVDSASLQQTTPDGTFQLLNTVAFNVQTTENKAEAVAQQIQQLGGTANVITENFLLVEIPIAQLQTLSQLADVVEMAMPQRAYPFMKEARKMSQVDEVHAGKELYTPFKGKDVIIAVIDQSFEFRHAAFLDKDGNSRVKWLWDRSGYSTQATSNRSKSATQKVPVGTDLQDHGAGGHGTHTTGIAAGSDVGNGQYGVAPEADIIMIPSTFLDTEVLEDVRFVRTQAKKAQKPWVVNMSFGSQEGPHDGSTGYDQNMSLVGKNKGGILVASAGNDGDRNLHMKRNIAVGDSCFILFDYLEYDKLTDDQKKSKTFTFDLWSQSTDKVDRIEATPFLFINNKVVYKDASYWKSHAWFHDAQSKFTHKYQSKFWIKLPQVRMEENDATILFGLRLKNISKDQAELVHGWVSQGGAYITKTLPKVANSRIIKGDNDYTVADAGGNIPAAITVGAYTSRNTHTNTITKKSFNFPDAIGKRSYFSSMGPVLNDKVKKPTVLGPGAQVCSAMNKLHPGFDETFWLMSEKVKVNGEDYYYADMQGTSMSAPFVSGVIALWLEANPNLDHNDIEEIIDKTSYKISKGAINNWTKQEGYGRIDAYKGLKMALEKAGKNPLTSIERVSGSAQPVTLQGDGREWNVLFNNPERSATISLVGTDGRVALQRNLQQVSQGHEETFDLTTLTPGVYFLRIATPGAQITHKVVVNH
;
A
#
# COMPACT_ATOMS: atom_id res chain seq x y z
N MET A 1 3.45 -34.17 8.19
CA MET A 1 3.81 -34.49 9.57
C MET A 1 3.62 -33.27 10.44
N LYS A 2 2.88 -33.50 11.52
CA LYS A 2 2.41 -32.50 12.48
C LYS A 2 3.54 -31.71 13.13
N ARG A 3 3.43 -30.36 13.09
CA ARG A 3 3.78 -29.41 14.17
C ARG A 3 3.95 -28.00 13.59
N SER A 4 2.94 -27.17 13.80
CA SER A 4 3.02 -25.72 14.03
C SER A 4 1.63 -25.07 13.84
N LEU A 5 0.78 -25.28 14.81
CA LEU A 5 -0.44 -24.49 14.99
C LEU A 5 -0.64 -24.25 16.49
N PRO A 6 0.05 -23.27 17.08
CA PRO A 6 -0.55 -22.57 18.20
C PRO A 6 -0.42 -21.04 18.20
N LEU A 7 0.23 -20.40 17.21
CA LEU A 7 0.45 -18.94 17.29
C LEU A 7 -0.64 -18.07 16.62
N ILE A 8 -1.48 -18.63 15.77
CA ILE A 8 -2.53 -17.85 15.06
C ILE A 8 -3.78 -17.67 15.92
N SER A 9 -4.05 -18.59 16.82
CA SER A 9 -5.18 -18.50 17.75
C SER A 9 -5.03 -17.43 18.84
N SER A 10 -3.81 -17.06 19.21
CA SER A 10 -3.58 -16.08 20.27
C SER A 10 -3.75 -14.61 19.84
N LEU A 11 -3.56 -14.28 18.57
CA LEU A 11 -3.75 -12.89 18.08
C LEU A 11 -5.19 -12.58 17.73
N LEU A 12 -5.95 -13.55 17.25
CA LEU A 12 -7.40 -13.41 17.03
C LEU A 12 -8.15 -13.41 18.36
N LEU A 13 -7.66 -14.12 19.37
CA LEU A 13 -8.18 -14.05 20.73
C LEU A 13 -7.99 -12.65 21.36
N ALA A 14 -6.90 -11.97 21.11
CA ALA A 14 -6.65 -10.65 21.67
C ALA A 14 -7.61 -9.55 21.12
N SER A 15 -8.04 -9.64 19.87
CA SER A 15 -9.00 -8.69 19.29
C SER A 15 -10.45 -9.01 19.69
N ALA A 16 -10.81 -10.28 19.84
CA ALA A 16 -12.11 -10.70 20.35
C ALA A 16 -12.21 -10.52 21.88
N LEU A 17 -11.12 -10.72 22.61
CA LEU A 17 -11.03 -10.43 24.04
C LEU A 17 -11.08 -8.91 24.35
N ALA A 18 -10.67 -8.04 23.43
CA ALA A 18 -10.84 -6.59 23.61
C ALA A 18 -12.33 -6.17 23.55
N VAL A 19 -13.18 -6.91 22.88
CA VAL A 19 -14.62 -6.69 22.88
C VAL A 19 -15.30 -7.38 24.06
N SER A 20 -14.83 -8.55 24.49
CA SER A 20 -15.36 -9.30 25.63
C SER A 20 -14.68 -8.98 26.96
N ALA A 21 -13.44 -8.48 26.99
CA ALA A 21 -12.75 -8.03 28.20
C ALA A 21 -13.32 -6.73 28.79
N ARG A 22 -14.15 -5.99 28.03
CA ARG A 22 -15.02 -4.95 28.63
C ARG A 22 -16.18 -5.53 29.44
N ILE A 23 -16.38 -6.82 29.39
CA ILE A 23 -17.46 -7.53 30.12
C ILE A 23 -17.04 -7.87 31.56
N PHE A 24 -15.74 -7.96 31.88
CA PHE A 24 -15.25 -8.32 33.19
C PHE A 24 -13.89 -7.68 33.56
N VAL A 25 -13.89 -6.39 33.88
CA VAL A 25 -12.78 -5.80 34.64
C VAL A 25 -13.37 -5.14 35.88
N PRO A 26 -13.15 -5.68 37.09
CA PRO A 26 -13.47 -4.98 38.31
C PRO A 26 -12.60 -3.73 38.42
N ALA A 27 -13.18 -2.63 38.87
CA ALA A 27 -12.46 -1.37 39.13
C ALA A 27 -11.23 -1.63 40.03
N PRO A 28 -10.08 -1.01 39.74
CA PRO A 28 -8.89 -1.21 40.56
C PRO A 28 -9.11 -0.66 41.96
N PRO A 29 -8.66 -1.35 43.02
CA PRO A 29 -8.74 -0.83 44.38
C PRO A 29 -7.82 0.37 44.55
N THR A 30 -8.36 1.42 45.09
CA THR A 30 -7.66 2.66 45.41
C THR A 30 -6.79 2.50 46.66
N THR A 31 -5.67 1.82 46.59
CA THR A 31 -4.48 2.04 47.45
C THR A 31 -3.36 1.04 47.11
N PRO A 32 -2.09 1.45 47.00
CA PRO A 32 -1.00 0.53 46.71
C PRO A 32 -0.44 -0.08 48.01
N THR A 33 -0.62 -1.38 48.18
CA THR A 33 0.19 -2.16 49.09
C THR A 33 1.29 -2.88 48.29
N ARG A 34 2.53 -2.62 48.69
CA ARG A 34 3.74 -3.27 48.15
C ARG A 34 3.70 -4.78 48.40
N GLY A 35 3.97 -5.55 47.38
CA GLY A 35 4.50 -6.91 47.47
C GLY A 35 3.48 -8.02 47.26
N ALA A 36 3.08 -8.26 46.02
CA ALA A 36 2.70 -9.58 45.55
C ALA A 36 3.08 -9.69 44.06
N VAL A 37 3.88 -10.67 43.74
CA VAL A 37 4.19 -11.08 42.38
C VAL A 37 2.88 -11.55 41.75
N VAL A 38 2.33 -10.76 40.83
CA VAL A 38 1.16 -11.16 40.06
C VAL A 38 1.63 -12.16 39.01
N ASN A 39 1.31 -13.43 39.21
CA ASN A 39 1.41 -14.44 38.17
C ASN A 39 0.56 -14.01 36.94
N SER A 40 1.16 -14.15 35.77
CA SER A 40 0.57 -13.82 34.47
C SER A 40 -0.83 -14.40 34.28
N PRO A 41 -1.71 -13.73 33.49
CA PRO A 41 -3.12 -14.09 33.29
C PRO A 41 -3.40 -15.41 32.54
N SER A 42 -2.39 -16.26 32.35
CA SER A 42 -2.53 -17.51 31.59
C SER A 42 -3.27 -18.64 32.30
N SER A 43 -3.73 -18.46 33.54
CA SER A 43 -4.39 -19.50 34.32
C SER A 43 -5.92 -19.42 34.39
N PHE A 44 -6.56 -18.49 33.65
CA PHE A 44 -8.02 -18.30 33.67
C PHE A 44 -8.76 -18.66 32.38
N ILE A 45 -8.10 -19.27 31.41
CA ILE A 45 -8.80 -19.76 30.20
C ILE A 45 -9.09 -21.23 30.42
N ALA A 46 -10.32 -21.54 30.83
CA ALA A 46 -10.84 -22.90 30.71
C ALA A 46 -10.78 -23.34 29.23
N PRO A 47 -10.48 -24.62 28.95
CA PRO A 47 -10.41 -25.10 27.58
C PRO A 47 -11.72 -24.81 26.85
N TYR A 48 -11.61 -24.11 25.72
CA TYR A 48 -12.72 -23.78 24.83
C TYR A 48 -13.35 -25.06 24.28
N GLU A 49 -14.60 -25.30 24.58
CA GLU A 49 -15.38 -26.31 23.86
C GLU A 49 -15.81 -25.70 22.50
N ALA A 50 -15.28 -26.22 21.41
CA ALA A 50 -15.70 -25.81 20.08
C ALA A 50 -17.14 -26.26 19.87
N LEU A 51 -18.06 -25.31 19.71
CA LEU A 51 -19.42 -25.60 19.34
C LEU A 51 -19.50 -25.84 17.83
N PRO A 52 -19.86 -27.04 17.38
CA PRO A 52 -19.98 -27.31 15.95
C PRO A 52 -21.02 -26.38 15.32
N LYS A 53 -20.77 -25.97 14.06
CA LYS A 53 -21.61 -25.08 13.25
C LYS A 53 -21.59 -23.59 13.64
N LEU A 54 -20.96 -23.17 14.72
CA LEU A 54 -20.77 -21.76 15.07
C LEU A 54 -19.42 -21.26 14.62
N ASP A 55 -19.37 -20.04 14.06
CA ASP A 55 -18.10 -19.37 13.86
C ASP A 55 -17.42 -19.04 15.21
N ALA A 56 -16.16 -18.60 15.15
CA ALA A 56 -15.37 -18.32 16.35
C ALA A 56 -16.00 -17.25 17.25
N THR A 57 -16.69 -16.25 16.68
CA THR A 57 -17.29 -15.14 17.42
C THR A 57 -18.56 -15.57 18.14
N LEU A 58 -19.44 -16.32 17.48
CA LEU A 58 -20.65 -16.88 18.08
C LEU A 58 -20.31 -17.93 19.14
N THR A 59 -19.27 -18.74 18.93
CA THR A 59 -18.75 -19.69 19.91
C THR A 59 -18.27 -18.98 21.18
N LEU A 60 -17.54 -17.87 21.03
CA LEU A 60 -17.10 -17.03 22.14
C LEU A 60 -18.28 -16.43 22.92
N LEU A 61 -19.28 -15.94 22.20
CA LEU A 61 -20.49 -15.33 22.77
C LEU A 61 -21.30 -16.36 23.56
N ALA A 62 -21.53 -17.54 23.00
CA ALA A 62 -22.26 -18.63 23.65
C ALA A 62 -21.56 -19.12 24.92
N ASN A 63 -20.27 -19.37 24.87
CA ASN A 63 -19.48 -19.81 26.01
C ASN A 63 -19.35 -18.73 27.09
N GLY A 64 -19.14 -17.47 26.70
CA GLY A 64 -19.08 -16.34 27.62
C GLY A 64 -20.42 -16.10 28.35
N TYR A 65 -21.53 -16.24 27.66
CA TYR A 65 -22.86 -16.15 28.25
C TYR A 65 -23.14 -17.28 29.27
N GLN A 66 -22.75 -18.51 28.97
CA GLN A 66 -22.87 -19.66 29.90
C GLN A 66 -22.02 -19.45 31.14
N GLN A 67 -20.77 -19.01 31.01
CA GLN A 67 -19.88 -18.75 32.13
C GLN A 67 -20.42 -17.62 33.01
N ALA A 68 -20.93 -16.55 32.42
CA ALA A 68 -21.55 -15.44 33.15
C ALA A 68 -22.80 -15.92 33.95
N THR A 69 -23.64 -16.76 33.32
CA THR A 69 -24.84 -17.29 33.95
C THR A 69 -24.52 -18.24 35.11
N GLN A 70 -23.51 -19.12 34.95
CA GLN A 70 -23.02 -20.01 36.03
C GLN A 70 -22.39 -19.22 37.17
N PHE A 71 -21.63 -18.18 36.87
CA PHE A 71 -21.00 -17.29 37.89
C PHE A 71 -22.06 -16.57 38.73
N ILE A 72 -23.13 -16.09 38.10
CA ILE A 72 -24.28 -15.46 38.78
C ILE A 72 -25.00 -16.48 39.68
N ALA A 73 -25.28 -17.69 39.16
CA ALA A 73 -25.95 -18.75 39.90
C ALA A 73 -25.17 -19.27 41.11
N THR A 74 -23.82 -19.31 41.01
CA THR A 74 -22.98 -19.83 42.09
C THR A 74 -22.70 -18.83 43.19
N ARG A 75 -22.83 -17.53 42.97
CA ARG A 75 -22.57 -16.45 43.98
C ARG A 75 -23.81 -15.86 44.62
N GLY A 76 -25.01 -16.31 44.27
CA GLY A 76 -26.26 -15.81 44.88
C GLY A 76 -26.52 -14.32 44.66
N ALA A 77 -25.92 -13.75 43.62
CA ALA A 77 -26.06 -12.33 43.31
C ALA A 77 -27.45 -12.10 42.70
N THR A 78 -28.33 -11.44 43.40
CA THR A 78 -29.68 -11.08 42.97
C THR A 78 -29.69 -9.85 42.01
N GLN A 79 -28.55 -9.22 41.79
CA GLN A 79 -28.37 -8.17 40.81
C GLN A 79 -27.04 -8.38 40.07
N VAL A 80 -27.11 -8.59 38.79
CA VAL A 80 -26.00 -8.40 37.84
C VAL A 80 -25.79 -6.91 37.76
N ASP A 81 -24.61 -6.43 38.09
CA ASP A 81 -24.24 -5.09 37.75
C ASP A 81 -24.34 -4.97 36.23
N SER A 82 -25.36 -4.29 35.74
CA SER A 82 -25.76 -4.20 34.33
C SER A 82 -24.68 -3.51 33.48
N ALA A 83 -23.63 -2.95 34.10
CA ALA A 83 -22.53 -2.27 33.41
C ALA A 83 -21.65 -3.21 32.55
N SER A 84 -21.64 -4.52 32.82
CA SER A 84 -20.72 -5.46 32.14
C SER A 84 -21.25 -6.09 30.84
N LEU A 85 -22.54 -5.91 30.52
CA LEU A 85 -23.18 -6.44 29.30
C LEU A 85 -23.86 -5.32 28.48
N GLN A 86 -23.32 -4.11 28.51
CA GLN A 86 -23.96 -2.94 27.92
C GLN A 86 -23.27 -2.54 26.61
N GLN A 87 -24.05 -2.30 25.57
CA GLN A 87 -23.60 -1.67 24.34
C GLN A 87 -23.92 -0.17 24.40
N THR A 88 -22.93 0.68 24.08
CA THR A 88 -23.16 2.11 23.93
C THR A 88 -23.91 2.38 22.63
N THR A 89 -25.11 2.92 22.75
CA THR A 89 -25.87 3.42 21.60
C THR A 89 -25.31 4.77 21.11
N PRO A 90 -25.63 5.25 19.90
CA PRO A 90 -25.12 6.50 19.37
C PRO A 90 -25.46 7.74 20.22
N ASP A 91 -26.48 7.66 21.06
CA ASP A 91 -26.90 8.70 22.01
C ASP A 91 -26.24 8.58 23.40
N GLY A 92 -25.32 7.61 23.58
CA GLY A 92 -24.57 7.43 24.82
C GLY A 92 -25.30 6.60 25.89
N THR A 93 -26.46 6.00 25.59
CA THR A 93 -27.15 5.09 26.51
C THR A 93 -26.61 3.66 26.40
N PHE A 94 -26.69 2.89 27.48
CA PHE A 94 -26.20 1.52 27.55
C PHE A 94 -27.38 0.55 27.59
N GLN A 95 -27.37 -0.46 26.73
CA GLN A 95 -28.40 -1.48 26.66
C GLN A 95 -27.83 -2.89 26.78
N LEU A 96 -28.48 -3.76 27.54
CA LEU A 96 -28.04 -5.16 27.72
C LEU A 96 -28.25 -5.95 26.43
N LEU A 97 -27.22 -6.60 25.90
CA LEU A 97 -27.35 -7.49 24.75
C LEU A 97 -27.92 -8.83 25.21
N ASN A 98 -29.20 -9.00 25.07
CA ASN A 98 -29.89 -10.29 25.30
C ASN A 98 -30.03 -11.10 24.01
N THR A 99 -29.96 -10.48 22.85
CA THR A 99 -30.09 -11.09 21.54
C THR A 99 -28.84 -10.83 20.68
N VAL A 100 -28.64 -11.68 19.70
CA VAL A 100 -27.57 -11.53 18.70
C VAL A 100 -28.14 -11.82 17.32
N ALA A 101 -27.75 -10.98 16.35
CA ALA A 101 -28.10 -11.13 14.94
C ALA A 101 -26.94 -11.76 14.14
N PHE A 102 -27.22 -12.78 13.34
CA PHE A 102 -26.23 -13.52 12.57
C PHE A 102 -26.85 -14.23 11.35
N ASN A 103 -26.00 -14.81 10.52
CA ASN A 103 -26.38 -15.57 9.34
C ASN A 103 -26.50 -17.05 9.67
N VAL A 104 -27.50 -17.72 9.08
CA VAL A 104 -27.67 -19.18 9.18
C VAL A 104 -27.72 -19.76 7.77
N GLN A 105 -26.83 -20.71 7.51
CA GLN A 105 -26.87 -21.57 6.33
C GLN A 105 -27.59 -22.87 6.71
N THR A 106 -28.57 -23.29 5.90
CA THR A 106 -29.31 -24.53 6.10
C THR A 106 -29.00 -25.58 5.05
N THR A 107 -29.40 -26.80 5.29
CA THR A 107 -29.47 -27.82 4.25
C THR A 107 -30.48 -27.39 3.16
N GLU A 108 -30.41 -28.04 2.00
CA GLU A 108 -31.16 -27.67 0.80
C GLU A 108 -32.68 -27.57 1.06
N ASN A 109 -33.29 -26.43 0.70
CA ASN A 109 -34.71 -26.12 0.83
C ASN A 109 -35.27 -26.17 2.28
N LYS A 110 -34.47 -25.86 3.29
CA LYS A 110 -34.85 -25.92 4.70
C LYS A 110 -34.96 -24.59 5.43
N ALA A 111 -34.67 -23.48 4.76
CA ALA A 111 -34.66 -22.17 5.41
C ALA A 111 -36.02 -21.84 6.08
N GLU A 112 -37.15 -22.07 5.43
CA GLU A 112 -38.47 -21.81 6.01
C GLU A 112 -38.78 -22.70 7.24
N ALA A 113 -38.40 -23.98 7.21
CA ALA A 113 -38.58 -24.88 8.36
C ALA A 113 -37.72 -24.45 9.55
N VAL A 114 -36.45 -24.03 9.30
CA VAL A 114 -35.56 -23.52 10.34
C VAL A 114 -36.04 -22.16 10.86
N ALA A 115 -36.63 -21.31 10.02
CA ALA A 115 -37.22 -20.04 10.46
C ALA A 115 -38.36 -20.25 11.48
N GLN A 116 -39.23 -21.24 11.27
CA GLN A 116 -40.28 -21.58 12.23
C GLN A 116 -39.70 -22.06 13.57
N GLN A 117 -38.62 -22.85 13.54
CA GLN A 117 -37.95 -23.31 14.78
C GLN A 117 -37.30 -22.14 15.52
N ILE A 118 -36.70 -21.18 14.80
CA ILE A 118 -36.10 -19.95 15.39
C ILE A 118 -37.19 -19.13 16.10
N GLN A 119 -38.39 -19.00 15.51
CA GLN A 119 -39.52 -18.32 16.17
C GLN A 119 -39.93 -19.01 17.47
N GLN A 120 -39.95 -20.36 17.50
CA GLN A 120 -40.23 -21.12 18.71
C GLN A 120 -39.17 -20.93 19.81
N LEU A 121 -37.95 -20.64 19.42
CA LEU A 121 -36.83 -20.29 20.33
C LEU A 121 -36.86 -18.83 20.78
N GLY A 122 -37.89 -18.07 20.41
CA GLY A 122 -38.02 -16.65 20.78
C GLY A 122 -37.20 -15.70 19.92
N GLY A 123 -36.72 -16.15 18.77
CA GLY A 123 -36.01 -15.34 17.81
C GLY A 123 -36.85 -14.85 16.63
N THR A 124 -36.25 -14.07 15.75
CA THR A 124 -36.81 -13.69 14.46
C THR A 124 -35.90 -14.18 13.33
N ALA A 125 -36.49 -14.57 12.21
CA ALA A 125 -35.77 -15.03 11.04
C ALA A 125 -36.34 -14.39 9.78
N ASN A 126 -35.43 -13.87 8.94
CA ASN A 126 -35.74 -13.39 7.59
C ASN A 126 -35.12 -14.33 6.58
N VAL A 127 -35.97 -15.07 5.84
CA VAL A 127 -35.52 -16.00 4.80
C VAL A 127 -35.08 -15.20 3.58
N ILE A 128 -33.81 -15.31 3.21
CA ILE A 128 -33.22 -14.62 2.08
C ILE A 128 -33.22 -15.50 0.83
N THR A 129 -32.89 -16.78 1.01
CA THR A 129 -32.99 -17.81 -0.04
C THR A 129 -33.51 -19.10 0.59
N GLU A 130 -33.80 -20.10 -0.23
CA GLU A 130 -34.24 -21.43 0.23
C GLU A 130 -33.27 -22.14 1.20
N ASN A 131 -32.00 -21.63 1.29
CA ASN A 131 -30.94 -22.22 2.13
C ASN A 131 -30.27 -21.20 3.07
N PHE A 132 -30.74 -19.95 3.13
CA PHE A 132 -30.04 -18.89 3.87
C PHE A 132 -31.02 -17.94 4.57
N LEU A 133 -30.74 -17.66 5.86
CA LEU A 133 -31.53 -16.77 6.70
C LEU A 133 -30.64 -15.71 7.40
N LEU A 134 -31.24 -14.54 7.63
CA LEU A 134 -30.80 -13.61 8.64
C LEU A 134 -31.61 -13.85 9.91
N VAL A 135 -30.95 -14.05 11.03
CA VAL A 135 -31.55 -14.48 12.29
C VAL A 135 -31.16 -13.52 13.39
N GLU A 136 -32.11 -13.17 14.26
CA GLU A 136 -31.86 -12.57 15.55
C GLU A 136 -32.48 -13.47 16.62
N ILE A 137 -31.70 -13.92 17.63
CA ILE A 137 -32.13 -14.88 18.64
C ILE A 137 -31.52 -14.50 20.01
N PRO A 138 -32.19 -14.87 21.13
CA PRO A 138 -31.56 -14.77 22.44
C PRO A 138 -30.24 -15.55 22.51
N ILE A 139 -29.17 -14.94 23.05
CA ILE A 139 -27.81 -15.55 23.11
C ILE A 139 -27.88 -16.93 23.80
N ALA A 140 -28.74 -17.09 24.79
CA ALA A 140 -28.97 -18.35 25.48
C ALA A 140 -29.39 -19.51 24.54
N GLN A 141 -29.96 -19.23 23.37
CA GLN A 141 -30.48 -20.20 22.42
C GLN A 141 -29.51 -20.58 21.30
N LEU A 142 -28.33 -19.96 21.25
CA LEU A 142 -27.31 -20.22 20.21
C LEU A 142 -26.93 -21.71 20.14
N GLN A 143 -26.71 -22.34 21.31
CA GLN A 143 -26.34 -23.74 21.37
C GLN A 143 -27.49 -24.64 20.91
N THR A 144 -28.74 -24.35 21.31
CA THR A 144 -29.93 -25.09 20.88
C THR A 144 -30.10 -25.01 19.37
N LEU A 145 -29.99 -23.83 18.79
CA LEU A 145 -30.08 -23.62 17.34
C LEU A 145 -28.99 -24.40 16.58
N SER A 146 -27.76 -24.44 17.11
CA SER A 146 -26.65 -25.17 16.49
C SER A 146 -26.87 -26.69 16.44
N GLN A 147 -27.68 -27.22 17.29
CA GLN A 147 -27.99 -28.66 17.35
C GLN A 147 -29.06 -29.10 16.34
N LEU A 148 -29.76 -28.17 15.70
CA LEU A 148 -30.75 -28.49 14.68
C LEU A 148 -30.07 -29.19 13.49
N ALA A 149 -30.67 -30.31 13.04
CA ALA A 149 -30.09 -31.12 11.95
C ALA A 149 -29.95 -30.33 10.64
N ASP A 150 -30.93 -29.48 10.35
CA ASP A 150 -31.02 -28.70 9.11
C ASP A 150 -30.16 -27.41 9.13
N VAL A 151 -29.53 -27.05 10.24
CA VAL A 151 -28.55 -25.96 10.32
C VAL A 151 -27.17 -26.50 9.96
N VAL A 152 -26.54 -25.90 8.98
CA VAL A 152 -25.18 -26.25 8.49
C VAL A 152 -24.12 -25.38 9.14
N GLU A 153 -24.34 -24.07 9.15
CA GLU A 153 -23.39 -23.08 9.65
C GLU A 153 -24.12 -21.86 10.24
N MET A 154 -23.56 -21.31 11.28
CA MET A 154 -23.98 -20.06 11.92
C MET A 154 -22.77 -19.09 11.97
N ALA A 155 -22.89 -17.94 11.36
CA ALA A 155 -21.78 -16.99 11.26
C ALA A 155 -22.24 -15.55 11.48
N MET A 156 -21.43 -14.77 12.21
CA MET A 156 -21.68 -13.35 12.36
C MET A 156 -21.69 -12.64 11.01
N PRO A 157 -22.62 -11.70 10.78
CA PRO A 157 -22.60 -10.89 9.58
C PRO A 157 -21.27 -10.15 9.49
N GLN A 158 -20.51 -10.40 8.45
CA GLN A 158 -19.32 -9.63 8.18
C GLN A 158 -19.74 -8.30 7.56
N ARG A 159 -19.31 -7.18 8.14
CA ARG A 159 -19.45 -5.87 7.49
C ARG A 159 -18.59 -5.87 6.24
N ALA A 160 -19.22 -5.83 5.08
CA ALA A 160 -18.54 -5.48 3.84
C ALA A 160 -18.16 -3.99 3.92
N TYR A 161 -16.88 -3.72 4.11
CA TYR A 161 -16.35 -2.36 3.97
C TYR A 161 -15.90 -2.16 2.52
N PRO A 162 -16.05 -0.95 1.96
CA PRO A 162 -15.44 -0.61 0.67
C PRO A 162 -13.93 -0.81 0.77
N PHE A 163 -13.36 -1.62 -0.12
CA PHE A 163 -12.01 -2.17 0.02
C PHE A 163 -10.88 -1.14 -0.15
N MET A 164 -11.06 -0.09 -1.00
CA MET A 164 -10.15 1.08 -1.04
C MET A 164 -10.20 1.91 0.24
N LYS A 165 -11.29 1.87 0.99
CA LYS A 165 -11.49 2.60 2.23
C LYS A 165 -10.47 2.22 3.30
N GLU A 166 -10.12 0.93 3.44
CA GLU A 166 -9.12 0.51 4.43
C GLU A 166 -7.73 1.05 4.10
N ALA A 167 -7.34 1.05 2.82
CA ALA A 167 -6.09 1.63 2.37
C ALA A 167 -6.03 3.14 2.66
N ARG A 168 -7.10 3.90 2.34
CA ARG A 168 -7.18 5.34 2.61
C ARG A 168 -7.18 5.64 4.10
N LYS A 169 -7.95 4.89 4.90
CA LYS A 169 -8.02 5.04 6.35
C LYS A 169 -6.65 4.81 7.02
N MET A 170 -5.96 3.72 6.66
CA MET A 170 -4.66 3.40 7.24
C MET A 170 -3.57 4.42 6.89
N SER A 171 -3.69 5.09 5.75
CA SER A 171 -2.77 6.12 5.28
C SER A 171 -3.27 7.55 5.56
N GLN A 172 -4.35 7.72 6.33
CA GLN A 172 -4.95 9.01 6.73
C GLN A 172 -5.42 9.87 5.54
N VAL A 173 -5.73 9.26 4.38
CA VAL A 173 -6.27 9.98 3.21
C VAL A 173 -7.67 10.49 3.47
N ASP A 174 -8.52 9.72 4.17
CA ASP A 174 -9.89 10.12 4.48
C ASP A 174 -9.94 11.38 5.37
N GLU A 175 -8.94 11.58 6.25
CA GLU A 175 -8.79 12.80 7.06
C GLU A 175 -8.48 14.03 6.19
N VAL A 176 -7.68 13.84 5.12
CA VAL A 176 -7.39 14.89 4.13
C VAL A 176 -8.62 15.24 3.32
N HIS A 177 -9.34 14.23 2.84
CA HIS A 177 -10.58 14.42 2.07
C HIS A 177 -11.70 15.04 2.89
N ALA A 178 -11.75 14.78 4.18
CA ALA A 178 -12.68 15.41 5.11
C ALA A 178 -12.31 16.85 5.48
N GLY A 179 -11.09 17.29 5.14
CA GLY A 179 -10.59 18.60 5.54
C GLY A 179 -10.41 18.75 7.06
N LYS A 180 -10.16 17.63 7.77
CA LYS A 180 -10.04 17.63 9.22
C LYS A 180 -8.90 18.52 9.68
N GLU A 181 -9.21 19.51 10.49
CA GLU A 181 -8.22 20.52 10.90
C GLU A 181 -7.41 21.13 9.73
N LEU A 182 -8.06 21.28 8.60
CA LEU A 182 -7.53 21.93 7.40
C LEU A 182 -8.48 23.03 6.98
N TYR A 183 -7.97 24.06 6.30
CA TYR A 183 -8.82 25.16 5.83
C TYR A 183 -9.74 24.76 4.67
N THR A 184 -9.43 23.67 3.97
CA THR A 184 -10.22 23.08 2.89
C THR A 184 -9.91 21.59 2.76
N PRO A 185 -10.82 20.77 2.22
CA PRO A 185 -10.49 19.44 1.72
C PRO A 185 -9.49 19.50 0.56
N PHE A 186 -8.58 18.51 0.49
CA PHE A 186 -7.66 18.32 -0.63
C PHE A 186 -7.95 17.00 -1.32
N LYS A 187 -8.09 17.01 -2.65
CA LYS A 187 -8.51 15.84 -3.45
C LYS A 187 -7.75 15.71 -4.77
N GLY A 188 -6.63 16.41 -4.93
CA GLY A 188 -5.80 16.42 -6.12
C GLY A 188 -6.23 17.44 -7.18
N LYS A 189 -7.07 18.41 -6.80
CA LYS A 189 -7.54 19.46 -7.73
C LYS A 189 -6.36 20.25 -8.30
N ASP A 190 -6.44 20.54 -9.61
CA ASP A 190 -5.41 21.29 -10.36
C ASP A 190 -4.02 20.60 -10.41
N VAL A 191 -3.97 19.28 -10.16
CA VAL A 191 -2.79 18.44 -10.33
C VAL A 191 -3.02 17.45 -11.46
N ILE A 192 -2.00 17.12 -12.23
CA ILE A 192 -2.02 16.08 -13.26
C ILE A 192 -1.43 14.80 -12.69
N ILE A 193 -2.17 13.70 -12.76
CA ILE A 193 -1.64 12.35 -12.53
C ILE A 193 -1.54 11.65 -13.89
N ALA A 194 -0.32 11.29 -14.28
CA ALA A 194 -0.06 10.49 -15.45
C ALA A 194 0.26 9.05 -15.05
N VAL A 195 -0.35 8.09 -15.74
CA VAL A 195 -0.10 6.67 -15.54
C VAL A 195 0.46 6.07 -16.82
N ILE A 196 1.70 5.60 -16.76
CA ILE A 196 2.36 4.85 -17.83
C ILE A 196 2.16 3.37 -17.51
N ASP A 197 1.34 2.68 -18.30
CA ASP A 197 0.93 1.30 -18.00
C ASP A 197 0.35 0.62 -19.27
N GLN A 198 -0.37 -0.48 -19.09
CA GLN A 198 -1.06 -1.21 -20.16
C GLN A 198 -2.51 -1.49 -19.78
N SER A 199 -3.36 -1.71 -20.77
CA SER A 199 -4.73 -2.21 -20.61
C SER A 199 -5.66 -1.24 -19.88
N PHE A 200 -5.87 -0.09 -20.46
CA PHE A 200 -6.77 0.94 -19.94
C PHE A 200 -8.19 0.83 -20.52
N GLU A 201 -9.20 0.92 -19.67
CA GLU A 201 -10.56 1.25 -20.02
C GLU A 201 -10.79 2.76 -19.79
N PHE A 202 -10.53 3.58 -20.81
CA PHE A 202 -10.58 5.05 -20.71
C PHE A 202 -11.94 5.62 -20.32
N ARG A 203 -13.01 4.90 -20.64
CA ARG A 203 -14.41 5.31 -20.42
C ARG A 203 -14.99 4.76 -19.13
N HIS A 204 -14.16 4.11 -18.29
CA HIS A 204 -14.64 3.61 -17.00
C HIS A 204 -15.23 4.76 -16.18
N ALA A 205 -16.40 4.54 -15.54
CA ALA A 205 -17.09 5.57 -14.77
C ALA A 205 -16.23 6.21 -13.67
N ALA A 206 -15.25 5.47 -13.12
CA ALA A 206 -14.28 6.01 -12.17
C ALA A 206 -13.41 7.14 -12.72
N PHE A 207 -13.44 7.42 -14.02
CA PHE A 207 -12.64 8.51 -14.63
C PHE A 207 -13.50 9.69 -15.09
N LEU A 208 -14.74 9.74 -14.68
CA LEU A 208 -15.65 10.85 -14.91
C LEU A 208 -15.67 11.80 -13.69
N ASP A 209 -15.93 13.06 -13.93
CA ASP A 209 -16.23 14.01 -12.87
C ASP A 209 -17.71 13.90 -12.42
N LYS A 210 -18.10 14.68 -11.44
CA LYS A 210 -19.48 14.71 -10.92
C LYS A 210 -20.55 15.12 -11.96
N ASP A 211 -20.13 15.78 -13.04
CA ASP A 211 -21.00 16.25 -14.11
C ASP A 211 -21.02 15.27 -15.31
N GLY A 212 -20.31 14.12 -15.17
CA GLY A 212 -20.21 13.07 -16.20
C GLY A 212 -19.17 13.34 -17.29
N ASN A 213 -18.33 14.38 -17.15
CA ASN A 213 -17.28 14.67 -18.11
C ASN A 213 -16.01 13.85 -17.78
N SER A 214 -15.26 13.49 -18.81
CA SER A 214 -13.99 12.77 -18.61
C SER A 214 -12.92 13.63 -17.95
N ARG A 215 -12.29 13.09 -16.90
CA ARG A 215 -11.07 13.63 -16.27
C ARG A 215 -9.80 13.17 -16.97
N VAL A 216 -9.89 12.20 -17.91
CA VAL A 216 -8.77 11.83 -18.78
C VAL A 216 -8.59 12.94 -19.82
N LYS A 217 -7.60 13.81 -19.62
CA LYS A 217 -7.34 14.97 -20.49
C LYS A 217 -6.50 14.61 -21.70
N TRP A 218 -5.63 13.60 -21.55
CA TRP A 218 -4.75 13.15 -22.63
C TRP A 218 -4.60 11.63 -22.59
N LEU A 219 -4.60 11.06 -23.78
CA LEU A 219 -4.28 9.67 -24.05
C LEU A 219 -3.15 9.65 -25.07
N TRP A 220 -2.07 8.91 -24.80
CA TRP A 220 -0.99 8.73 -25.74
C TRP A 220 -0.69 7.24 -25.91
N ASP A 221 -1.41 6.59 -26.81
CA ASP A 221 -1.26 5.17 -27.09
C ASP A 221 0.01 4.90 -27.88
N ARG A 222 0.96 4.22 -27.25
CA ARG A 222 2.20 3.71 -27.85
C ARG A 222 2.15 2.21 -28.08
N SER A 223 1.23 1.49 -27.49
CA SER A 223 1.18 0.04 -27.54
C SER A 223 0.84 -0.50 -28.94
N GLY A 224 0.35 0.34 -29.82
CA GLY A 224 -0.06 -0.06 -31.16
C GLY A 224 -1.27 -1.01 -31.20
N TYR A 225 -1.98 -1.14 -30.09
CA TYR A 225 -3.19 -1.96 -29.95
C TYR A 225 -4.43 -1.30 -30.57
N SER A 226 -4.30 -0.18 -31.27
CA SER A 226 -5.39 0.25 -32.12
C SER A 226 -5.55 -0.75 -33.28
N THR A 227 -6.75 -1.19 -33.53
CA THR A 227 -7.17 -2.28 -34.42
C THR A 227 -6.75 -2.16 -35.90
N GLN A 228 -5.91 -1.18 -36.26
CA GLN A 228 -5.44 -0.96 -37.63
C GLN A 228 -3.93 -1.12 -37.83
N ALA A 229 -3.15 -1.46 -36.80
CA ALA A 229 -1.69 -1.47 -36.93
C ALA A 229 -1.12 -2.89 -37.13
N THR A 230 -1.44 -3.52 -38.23
CA THR A 230 -0.81 -4.81 -38.59
C THR A 230 0.55 -4.71 -39.28
N SER A 231 1.10 -3.53 -39.56
CA SER A 231 2.35 -3.53 -40.36
C SER A 231 3.33 -2.37 -40.21
N ASN A 232 3.16 -1.40 -39.33
CA ASN A 232 4.14 -0.30 -39.29
C ASN A 232 4.38 0.24 -37.87
N ARG A 233 5.19 -0.47 -37.06
CA ARG A 233 5.73 0.02 -35.78
C ARG A 233 6.48 1.35 -35.89
N SER A 234 6.92 1.74 -37.09
CA SER A 234 7.67 2.98 -37.31
C SER A 234 6.82 4.18 -37.75
N LYS A 235 5.51 4.02 -37.95
CA LYS A 235 4.63 5.09 -38.42
C LYS A 235 3.39 5.35 -37.57
N SER A 236 3.08 4.56 -36.56
CA SER A 236 2.05 4.89 -35.56
C SER A 236 2.63 5.84 -34.51
N ALA A 237 3.21 6.91 -34.97
CA ALA A 237 3.46 8.02 -34.13
C ALA A 237 2.10 8.52 -33.61
N THR A 238 1.67 7.99 -32.42
CA THR A 238 1.18 8.94 -31.47
C THR A 238 -0.05 9.71 -31.89
N GLN A 239 -1.18 9.04 -31.95
CA GLN A 239 -2.41 9.80 -31.85
C GLN A 239 -2.50 10.32 -30.41
N LYS A 240 -2.06 11.55 -30.22
CA LYS A 240 -2.40 12.35 -29.05
C LYS A 240 -3.87 12.66 -29.17
N VAL A 241 -4.72 11.83 -28.61
CA VAL A 241 -6.15 11.93 -28.82
C VAL A 241 -6.76 12.71 -27.70
N PRO A 242 -7.45 13.81 -27.96
CA PRO A 242 -8.36 14.43 -27.01
C PRO A 242 -9.43 13.41 -26.64
N VAL A 243 -9.78 13.35 -25.36
CA VAL A 243 -10.81 12.45 -24.86
C VAL A 243 -12.13 12.69 -25.56
N GLY A 244 -12.78 11.63 -26.02
CA GLY A 244 -14.04 11.69 -26.78
C GLY A 244 -14.01 10.86 -28.08
N THR A 245 -12.87 10.29 -28.44
CA THR A 245 -12.74 9.41 -29.62
C THR A 245 -12.90 7.94 -29.25
N ASP A 246 -13.28 7.12 -30.23
CA ASP A 246 -13.56 5.68 -30.07
C ASP A 246 -12.33 4.78 -29.88
N LEU A 247 -11.25 5.32 -29.35
CA LEU A 247 -10.07 4.52 -29.04
C LEU A 247 -10.36 3.55 -27.91
N GLN A 248 -10.17 2.28 -28.18
CA GLN A 248 -10.20 1.22 -27.20
C GLN A 248 -8.79 0.66 -27.07
N ASP A 249 -8.23 0.69 -25.86
CA ASP A 249 -7.07 -0.11 -25.54
C ASP A 249 -7.55 -1.55 -25.27
N HIS A 250 -7.26 -2.44 -26.22
CA HIS A 250 -7.60 -3.86 -26.15
C HIS A 250 -6.50 -4.69 -25.48
N GLY A 251 -5.65 -4.08 -24.68
CA GLY A 251 -4.62 -4.79 -23.94
C GLY A 251 -5.21 -5.94 -23.11
N ALA A 252 -4.50 -7.07 -23.06
CA ALA A 252 -4.95 -8.32 -22.44
C ALA A 252 -4.95 -8.27 -20.90
N GLY A 253 -5.24 -7.15 -20.28
CA GLY A 253 -5.23 -7.04 -18.83
C GLY A 253 -6.10 -5.89 -18.31
N GLY A 254 -6.13 -5.71 -17.01
CA GLY A 254 -6.83 -4.61 -16.35
C GLY A 254 -5.89 -3.70 -15.56
N HIS A 255 -4.58 -3.88 -15.69
CA HIS A 255 -3.59 -3.31 -14.79
C HIS A 255 -3.58 -1.78 -14.82
N GLY A 256 -3.53 -1.16 -16.01
CA GLY A 256 -3.54 0.31 -16.15
C GLY A 256 -4.84 0.96 -15.67
N THR A 257 -6.01 0.31 -15.91
CA THR A 257 -7.29 0.76 -15.36
C THR A 257 -7.25 0.73 -13.85
N HIS A 258 -6.74 -0.35 -13.27
CA HIS A 258 -6.68 -0.56 -11.83
C HIS A 258 -5.75 0.45 -11.13
N THR A 259 -4.54 0.62 -11.66
CA THR A 259 -3.56 1.57 -11.11
C THR A 259 -4.05 3.02 -11.21
N THR A 260 -4.70 3.40 -12.32
CA THR A 260 -5.30 4.73 -12.46
C THR A 260 -6.44 4.93 -11.48
N GLY A 261 -7.28 3.92 -11.29
CA GLY A 261 -8.38 3.97 -10.32
C GLY A 261 -7.89 4.17 -8.88
N ILE A 262 -6.78 3.53 -8.49
CA ILE A 262 -6.15 3.74 -7.17
C ILE A 262 -5.67 5.18 -7.02
N ALA A 263 -4.96 5.70 -8.00
CA ALA A 263 -4.38 7.03 -7.91
C ALA A 263 -5.46 8.13 -7.97
N ALA A 264 -6.41 8.02 -8.91
CA ALA A 264 -7.27 9.13 -9.29
C ALA A 264 -8.75 8.74 -9.56
N GLY A 265 -9.21 7.56 -9.17
CA GLY A 265 -10.60 7.15 -9.39
C GLY A 265 -11.60 8.08 -8.71
N SER A 266 -12.70 8.45 -9.40
CA SER A 266 -13.83 9.17 -8.83
C SER A 266 -14.71 8.26 -7.97
N ASP A 267 -15.41 8.83 -7.02
CA ASP A 267 -16.44 8.11 -6.28
C ASP A 267 -17.71 7.95 -7.15
N VAL A 268 -18.04 6.72 -7.48
CA VAL A 268 -19.26 6.36 -8.21
C VAL A 268 -20.38 5.90 -7.27
N GLY A 269 -20.24 6.16 -5.96
CA GLY A 269 -21.21 5.80 -4.93
C GLY A 269 -20.95 4.45 -4.26
N ASN A 270 -19.86 3.76 -4.62
CA ASN A 270 -19.47 2.47 -4.04
C ASN A 270 -18.35 2.57 -2.98
N GLY A 271 -17.81 3.77 -2.76
CA GLY A 271 -16.72 4.01 -1.82
C GLY A 271 -15.35 3.48 -2.25
N GLN A 272 -15.21 2.96 -3.47
CA GLN A 272 -13.93 2.44 -4.02
C GLN A 272 -13.15 3.49 -4.82
N TYR A 273 -13.28 4.75 -4.47
CA TYR A 273 -12.59 5.84 -5.16
C TYR A 273 -11.11 5.95 -4.78
N GLY A 274 -10.35 6.57 -5.68
CA GLY A 274 -8.91 6.74 -5.54
C GLY A 274 -8.49 7.80 -4.52
N VAL A 275 -7.18 8.03 -4.45
CA VAL A 275 -6.57 8.93 -3.48
C VAL A 275 -6.73 10.40 -3.90
N ALA A 276 -6.65 10.70 -5.19
CA ALA A 276 -6.78 12.06 -5.74
C ALA A 276 -7.95 12.15 -6.75
N PRO A 277 -9.22 12.04 -6.28
CA PRO A 277 -10.38 11.88 -7.15
C PRO A 277 -10.77 13.14 -7.94
N GLU A 278 -10.09 14.27 -7.75
CA GLU A 278 -10.30 15.51 -8.51
C GLU A 278 -9.11 15.87 -9.41
N ALA A 279 -8.07 15.02 -9.48
CA ALA A 279 -6.92 15.23 -10.36
C ALA A 279 -7.28 15.08 -11.84
N ASP A 280 -6.61 15.83 -12.71
CA ASP A 280 -6.61 15.58 -14.16
C ASP A 280 -5.78 14.32 -14.46
N ILE A 281 -6.20 13.51 -15.43
CA ILE A 281 -5.60 12.23 -15.74
C ILE A 281 -4.95 12.27 -17.12
N ILE A 282 -3.74 11.72 -17.22
CA ILE A 282 -3.08 11.33 -18.47
C ILE A 282 -2.87 9.82 -18.45
N MET A 283 -3.33 9.11 -19.47
CA MET A 283 -3.11 7.67 -19.65
C MET A 283 -2.15 7.44 -20.81
N ILE A 284 -1.15 6.60 -20.60
CA ILE A 284 -0.15 6.27 -21.62
C ILE A 284 -0.01 4.74 -21.70
N PRO A 285 -0.76 4.08 -22.60
CA PRO A 285 -0.48 2.71 -22.97
C PRO A 285 0.93 2.59 -23.56
N SER A 286 1.83 1.89 -22.85
CA SER A 286 3.26 1.85 -23.14
C SER A 286 3.71 0.43 -23.51
N THR A 287 4.80 0.32 -24.27
CA THR A 287 5.49 -0.95 -24.52
C THR A 287 6.55 -1.25 -23.46
N PHE A 288 6.78 -0.32 -22.52
CA PHE A 288 7.80 -0.38 -21.46
C PHE A 288 9.25 -0.43 -21.95
N LEU A 289 9.51 -0.03 -23.18
CA LEU A 289 10.90 0.20 -23.63
C LEU A 289 11.42 1.49 -22.94
N ASP A 290 12.62 1.43 -22.39
CA ASP A 290 13.25 2.51 -21.62
C ASP A 290 13.27 3.86 -22.37
N THR A 291 13.63 3.83 -23.66
CA THR A 291 13.61 5.02 -24.52
C THR A 291 12.21 5.61 -24.71
N GLU A 292 11.19 4.76 -24.81
CA GLU A 292 9.81 5.21 -24.94
C GLU A 292 9.27 5.78 -23.64
N VAL A 293 9.56 5.14 -22.50
CA VAL A 293 9.17 5.66 -21.18
C VAL A 293 9.76 7.04 -20.93
N LEU A 294 11.01 7.30 -21.32
CA LEU A 294 11.61 8.62 -21.21
C LEU A 294 10.86 9.68 -22.05
N GLU A 295 10.43 9.31 -23.26
CA GLU A 295 9.60 10.19 -24.09
C GLU A 295 8.20 10.39 -23.51
N ASP A 296 7.62 9.37 -22.89
CA ASP A 296 6.33 9.44 -22.21
C ASP A 296 6.36 10.47 -21.07
N VAL A 297 7.39 10.43 -20.25
CA VAL A 297 7.58 11.42 -19.17
C VAL A 297 7.81 12.84 -19.73
N ARG A 298 8.55 12.98 -20.84
CA ARG A 298 8.70 14.28 -21.54
C ARG A 298 7.37 14.80 -22.08
N PHE A 299 6.52 13.91 -22.58
CA PHE A 299 5.17 14.28 -23.03
C PHE A 299 4.34 14.82 -21.84
N VAL A 300 4.29 14.10 -20.72
CA VAL A 300 3.59 14.56 -19.52
C VAL A 300 4.05 15.95 -19.09
N ARG A 301 5.37 16.12 -18.95
CA ARG A 301 5.96 17.43 -18.60
C ARG A 301 5.55 18.53 -19.57
N THR A 302 5.47 18.24 -20.87
CA THR A 302 5.07 19.21 -21.87
C THR A 302 3.60 19.62 -21.71
N GLN A 303 2.71 18.66 -21.45
CA GLN A 303 1.29 18.96 -21.22
C GLN A 303 1.09 19.72 -19.91
N ALA A 304 1.77 19.30 -18.84
CA ALA A 304 1.75 19.96 -17.54
C ALA A 304 2.20 21.43 -17.63
N LYS A 305 3.28 21.69 -18.37
CA LYS A 305 3.78 23.05 -18.62
C LYS A 305 2.74 23.90 -19.36
N LYS A 306 2.07 23.34 -20.37
CA LYS A 306 0.99 24.05 -21.11
C LYS A 306 -0.22 24.34 -20.22
N ALA A 307 -0.57 23.41 -19.35
CA ALA A 307 -1.66 23.54 -18.39
C ALA A 307 -1.30 24.40 -17.16
N GLN A 308 -0.03 24.73 -16.97
CA GLN A 308 0.50 25.39 -15.78
C GLN A 308 0.17 24.66 -14.47
N LYS A 309 0.19 23.31 -14.50
CA LYS A 309 -0.14 22.45 -13.36
C LYS A 309 1.04 21.61 -12.92
N PRO A 310 1.19 21.33 -11.63
CA PRO A 310 2.10 20.31 -11.13
C PRO A 310 1.64 18.93 -11.62
N TRP A 311 2.55 17.96 -11.60
CA TRP A 311 2.29 16.63 -12.13
C TRP A 311 3.00 15.53 -11.35
N VAL A 312 2.39 14.35 -11.35
CA VAL A 312 2.96 13.10 -10.85
C VAL A 312 2.89 12.06 -11.96
N VAL A 313 3.99 11.35 -12.20
CA VAL A 313 4.01 10.17 -13.10
C VAL A 313 4.09 8.91 -12.26
N ASN A 314 3.11 8.03 -12.43
CA ASN A 314 3.10 6.69 -11.87
C ASN A 314 3.70 5.68 -12.85
N MET A 315 4.68 4.91 -12.40
CA MET A 315 5.36 3.84 -13.13
C MET A 315 5.26 2.54 -12.32
N SER A 316 4.22 1.74 -12.63
CA SER A 316 3.96 0.48 -11.93
C SER A 316 4.60 -0.72 -12.65
N PHE A 317 5.85 -0.59 -13.04
CA PHE A 317 6.64 -1.60 -13.75
C PHE A 317 8.12 -1.52 -13.34
N GLY A 318 8.90 -2.50 -13.76
CA GLY A 318 10.34 -2.58 -13.56
C GLY A 318 10.89 -3.93 -14.00
N SER A 319 12.20 -4.09 -13.97
CA SER A 319 12.89 -5.33 -14.28
C SER A 319 13.99 -5.61 -13.26
N GLN A 320 14.53 -6.85 -13.29
CA GLN A 320 15.73 -7.19 -12.52
C GLN A 320 16.99 -7.18 -13.41
N GLU A 321 16.94 -6.50 -14.56
CA GLU A 321 18.08 -6.33 -15.46
C GLU A 321 18.74 -4.98 -15.20
N GLY A 322 20.06 -5.00 -15.02
CA GLY A 322 20.84 -3.78 -14.82
C GLY A 322 21.74 -3.83 -13.59
N PRO A 323 22.53 -2.76 -13.38
CA PRO A 323 23.52 -2.67 -12.29
C PRO A 323 22.91 -2.38 -10.92
N HIS A 324 21.62 -2.14 -10.80
CA HIS A 324 20.90 -1.80 -9.57
C HIS A 324 21.53 -0.66 -8.74
N ASP A 325 22.07 0.36 -9.41
CA ASP A 325 22.75 1.50 -8.78
C ASP A 325 22.27 2.88 -9.28
N GLY A 326 21.32 2.90 -10.20
CA GLY A 326 20.80 4.14 -10.80
C GLY A 326 21.79 4.85 -11.72
N SER A 327 22.81 4.15 -12.23
CA SER A 327 23.87 4.74 -13.05
C SER A 327 23.68 4.55 -14.56
N THR A 328 22.64 3.86 -14.99
CA THR A 328 22.38 3.69 -16.44
C THR A 328 22.05 5.03 -17.11
N GLY A 329 22.23 5.08 -18.44
CA GLY A 329 21.85 6.28 -19.19
C GLY A 329 20.37 6.64 -19.03
N TYR A 330 19.50 5.63 -18.92
CA TYR A 330 18.08 5.79 -18.64
C TYR A 330 17.85 6.43 -17.28
N ASP A 331 18.41 5.88 -16.20
CA ASP A 331 18.24 6.39 -14.82
C ASP A 331 18.70 7.83 -14.68
N GLN A 332 19.82 8.17 -15.29
CA GLN A 332 20.37 9.53 -15.24
C GLN A 332 19.46 10.53 -15.97
N ASN A 333 18.95 10.18 -17.15
CA ASN A 333 18.04 11.04 -17.91
C ASN A 333 16.67 11.17 -17.22
N MET A 334 16.14 10.10 -16.65
CA MET A 334 14.91 10.14 -15.85
C MET A 334 15.10 11.02 -14.60
N SER A 335 16.25 10.93 -13.94
CA SER A 335 16.56 11.77 -12.78
C SER A 335 16.65 13.26 -13.13
N LEU A 336 17.14 13.62 -14.30
CA LEU A 336 17.14 15.02 -14.78
C LEU A 336 15.71 15.55 -14.95
N VAL A 337 14.77 14.70 -15.39
CA VAL A 337 13.37 15.08 -15.52
C VAL A 337 12.68 15.14 -14.16
N GLY A 338 12.98 14.21 -13.25
CA GLY A 338 12.38 14.10 -11.92
C GLY A 338 12.82 15.16 -10.89
N LYS A 339 13.89 15.92 -11.16
CA LYS A 339 14.38 16.96 -10.24
C LYS A 339 13.72 18.34 -10.41
N ASN A 340 12.66 18.44 -11.18
CA ASN A 340 11.98 19.72 -11.42
C ASN A 340 10.94 20.00 -10.33
N LYS A 341 10.78 21.28 -9.97
CA LYS A 341 9.69 21.72 -9.09
C LYS A 341 8.35 21.42 -9.70
N GLY A 342 7.43 20.95 -8.89
CA GLY A 342 6.08 20.57 -9.32
C GLY A 342 6.00 19.30 -10.18
N GLY A 343 7.10 18.55 -10.34
CA GLY A 343 7.12 17.34 -11.15
C GLY A 343 7.75 16.16 -10.40
N ILE A 344 6.98 15.10 -10.13
CA ILE A 344 7.42 13.97 -9.31
C ILE A 344 7.26 12.66 -10.06
N LEU A 345 8.31 11.85 -10.03
CA LEU A 345 8.31 10.46 -10.51
C LEU A 345 8.05 9.51 -9.33
N VAL A 346 7.14 8.58 -9.51
CA VAL A 346 6.82 7.52 -8.54
C VAL A 346 6.93 6.17 -9.24
N ALA A 347 7.69 5.25 -8.66
CA ALA A 347 7.91 3.93 -9.24
C ALA A 347 7.64 2.82 -8.22
N SER A 348 7.18 1.67 -8.69
CA SER A 348 7.06 0.46 -7.88
C SER A 348 8.43 -0.13 -7.56
N ALA A 349 8.60 -0.70 -6.35
CA ALA A 349 9.85 -1.32 -5.95
C ALA A 349 10.07 -2.71 -6.58
N GLY A 350 9.00 -3.37 -7.06
CA GLY A 350 9.04 -4.75 -7.55
C GLY A 350 8.41 -5.75 -6.59
N ASN A 351 8.16 -6.97 -7.08
CA ASN A 351 7.42 -8.02 -6.36
C ASN A 351 8.27 -9.30 -6.11
N ASP A 352 9.56 -9.12 -5.88
CA ASP A 352 10.55 -10.20 -5.84
C ASP A 352 11.19 -10.37 -4.45
N GLY A 353 10.57 -9.80 -3.41
CA GLY A 353 11.09 -9.77 -2.05
C GLY A 353 11.17 -11.13 -1.33
N ASP A 354 10.70 -12.21 -1.95
CA ASP A 354 10.71 -13.58 -1.41
C ASP A 354 11.28 -14.63 -2.36
N ARG A 355 11.79 -14.21 -3.53
CA ARG A 355 12.14 -15.11 -4.64
C ARG A 355 13.60 -15.55 -4.68
N ASN A 356 14.50 -14.99 -3.86
CA ASN A 356 15.94 -15.24 -3.90
C ASN A 356 16.57 -15.06 -5.29
N LEU A 357 16.28 -13.96 -5.91
CA LEU A 357 16.79 -13.65 -7.25
C LEU A 357 18.23 -13.13 -7.23
N HIS A 358 18.73 -12.67 -6.08
CA HIS A 358 20.02 -12.00 -5.95
C HIS A 358 21.08 -12.89 -5.32
N MET A 359 22.34 -12.66 -5.72
CA MET A 359 23.54 -13.14 -5.05
C MET A 359 24.60 -12.04 -4.97
N LYS A 360 25.39 -12.08 -3.91
CA LYS A 360 26.57 -11.23 -3.70
C LYS A 360 27.76 -12.07 -3.28
N ARG A 361 28.92 -11.83 -3.88
CA ARG A 361 30.16 -12.48 -3.47
C ARG A 361 31.39 -11.64 -3.76
N ASN A 362 32.28 -11.53 -2.78
CA ASN A 362 33.67 -11.11 -3.03
C ASN A 362 34.50 -12.36 -3.29
N ILE A 363 35.09 -12.47 -4.49
CA ILE A 363 35.86 -13.63 -4.95
C ILE A 363 37.32 -13.26 -4.94
N ALA A 364 38.13 -13.94 -4.09
CA ALA A 364 39.55 -13.70 -4.00
C ALA A 364 40.28 -14.10 -5.29
N VAL A 365 41.47 -13.56 -5.52
CA VAL A 365 42.33 -13.90 -6.67
C VAL A 365 42.51 -15.42 -6.79
N GLY A 366 42.23 -15.97 -7.96
CA GLY A 366 42.34 -17.38 -8.28
C GLY A 366 41.27 -18.28 -7.63
N ASP A 367 40.42 -17.76 -6.75
CA ASP A 367 39.34 -18.53 -6.13
C ASP A 367 38.10 -18.62 -7.00
N SER A 368 37.17 -19.52 -6.63
CA SER A 368 35.93 -19.78 -7.34
C SER A 368 34.75 -19.93 -6.39
N CYS A 369 33.57 -19.55 -6.85
CA CYS A 369 32.30 -19.89 -6.19
C CYS A 369 31.33 -20.50 -7.21
N PHE A 370 30.28 -21.15 -6.71
CA PHE A 370 29.28 -21.85 -7.48
C PHE A 370 27.89 -21.32 -7.17
N ILE A 371 27.07 -21.19 -8.21
CA ILE A 371 25.67 -20.78 -8.12
C ILE A 371 24.84 -21.88 -8.73
N LEU A 372 23.71 -22.22 -8.13
CA LEU A 372 22.76 -23.18 -8.64
C LEU A 372 21.40 -22.51 -8.84
N PHE A 373 20.77 -22.77 -9.98
CA PHE A 373 19.48 -22.21 -10.38
C PHE A 373 18.44 -23.32 -10.51
N ASP A 374 17.21 -22.99 -10.09
CA ASP A 374 16.05 -23.84 -10.26
C ASP A 374 14.84 -23.00 -10.68
N TYR A 375 13.76 -23.65 -11.09
CA TYR A 375 12.51 -23.00 -11.48
C TYR A 375 11.47 -23.10 -10.38
N LEU A 376 10.78 -21.99 -10.15
CA LEU A 376 9.57 -21.98 -9.33
C LEU A 376 8.49 -22.81 -10.03
N GLU A 377 7.90 -23.74 -9.29
CA GLU A 377 6.75 -24.52 -9.75
C GLU A 377 6.99 -25.28 -11.09
N TYR A 378 8.23 -25.73 -11.33
CA TYR A 378 8.58 -26.48 -12.56
C TYR A 378 7.58 -27.62 -12.84
N ASP A 379 7.20 -28.38 -11.82
CA ASP A 379 6.30 -29.52 -11.94
C ASP A 379 4.86 -29.15 -12.36
N LYS A 380 4.48 -27.87 -12.22
CA LYS A 380 3.18 -27.34 -12.65
C LYS A 380 3.19 -26.83 -14.10
N LEU A 381 4.34 -26.76 -14.75
CA LEU A 381 4.44 -26.32 -16.13
C LEU A 381 3.97 -27.42 -17.08
N THR A 382 3.22 -27.06 -18.13
CA THR A 382 2.96 -27.97 -19.27
C THR A 382 4.24 -28.26 -20.05
N ASP A 383 4.29 -29.36 -20.81
CA ASP A 383 5.47 -29.71 -21.61
C ASP A 383 5.84 -28.63 -22.62
N ASP A 384 4.85 -27.94 -23.21
CA ASP A 384 5.13 -26.82 -24.13
C ASP A 384 5.66 -25.60 -23.38
N GLN A 385 5.18 -25.34 -22.21
CA GLN A 385 5.74 -24.29 -21.32
C GLN A 385 7.17 -24.64 -20.91
N LYS A 386 7.45 -25.89 -20.57
CA LYS A 386 8.79 -26.36 -20.27
C LYS A 386 9.74 -26.15 -21.45
N LYS A 387 9.31 -26.45 -22.69
CA LYS A 387 10.13 -26.27 -23.89
C LYS A 387 10.47 -24.83 -24.24
N SER A 388 9.54 -23.90 -23.98
CA SER A 388 9.66 -22.50 -24.42
C SER A 388 10.30 -21.57 -23.38
N LYS A 389 10.38 -21.98 -22.11
CA LYS A 389 10.88 -21.14 -21.03
C LYS A 389 12.40 -20.98 -21.06
N THR A 390 12.83 -19.74 -20.99
CA THR A 390 14.21 -19.35 -20.70
C THR A 390 14.23 -18.49 -19.46
N PHE A 391 15.33 -18.51 -18.73
CA PHE A 391 15.59 -17.48 -17.72
C PHE A 391 16.87 -16.72 -18.04
N THR A 392 16.97 -15.53 -17.51
CA THR A 392 18.14 -14.66 -17.69
C THR A 392 18.82 -14.48 -16.34
N PHE A 393 20.12 -14.60 -16.31
CA PHE A 393 20.95 -14.23 -15.16
C PHE A 393 21.89 -13.10 -15.57
N ASP A 394 21.82 -12.00 -14.85
CA ASP A 394 22.58 -10.78 -15.11
C ASP A 394 23.61 -10.58 -14.01
N LEU A 395 24.90 -10.77 -14.33
CA LEU A 395 26.02 -10.69 -13.39
C LEU A 395 26.79 -9.40 -13.63
N TRP A 396 27.01 -8.64 -12.59
CA TRP A 396 27.74 -7.38 -12.63
C TRP A 396 28.96 -7.40 -11.70
N SER A 397 30.13 -7.17 -12.28
CA SER A 397 31.35 -6.85 -11.56
C SER A 397 31.29 -5.42 -11.04
N GLN A 398 31.72 -5.19 -9.81
CA GLN A 398 31.77 -3.82 -9.26
C GLN A 398 33.06 -3.07 -9.66
N SER A 399 34.04 -3.76 -10.26
CA SER A 399 35.22 -3.12 -10.81
C SER A 399 34.91 -2.34 -12.10
N THR A 400 35.56 -1.19 -12.25
CA THR A 400 35.48 -0.35 -13.45
C THR A 400 36.72 -0.52 -14.36
N ASP A 401 37.70 -1.33 -13.99
CA ASP A 401 38.89 -1.59 -14.78
C ASP A 401 38.57 -2.44 -16.01
N LYS A 402 39.31 -2.23 -17.08
CA LYS A 402 39.04 -2.82 -18.42
C LYS A 402 39.30 -4.30 -18.58
N VAL A 403 39.61 -5.05 -17.53
CA VAL A 403 40.03 -6.46 -17.64
C VAL A 403 38.90 -7.38 -17.22
N ASP A 404 38.58 -8.36 -18.05
CA ASP A 404 37.73 -9.49 -17.65
C ASP A 404 38.32 -10.19 -16.43
N ARG A 405 37.65 -10.06 -15.31
CA ARG A 405 38.15 -10.57 -14.03
C ARG A 405 37.45 -11.85 -13.59
N ILE A 406 36.27 -12.09 -14.10
CA ILE A 406 35.44 -13.25 -13.74
C ILE A 406 35.25 -14.14 -14.97
N GLU A 407 35.77 -15.36 -14.89
CA GLU A 407 35.46 -16.44 -15.81
C GLU A 407 34.22 -17.19 -15.30
N ALA A 408 33.17 -17.24 -16.12
CA ALA A 408 31.98 -18.01 -15.81
C ALA A 408 31.93 -19.30 -16.63
N THR A 409 31.87 -20.43 -15.93
CA THR A 409 31.80 -21.76 -16.57
C THR A 409 30.48 -22.43 -16.23
N PRO A 410 29.60 -22.71 -17.22
CA PRO A 410 28.35 -23.40 -16.97
C PRO A 410 28.58 -24.89 -16.67
N PHE A 411 27.71 -25.44 -15.81
CA PHE A 411 27.68 -26.89 -15.54
C PHE A 411 26.26 -27.35 -15.20
N LEU A 412 26.05 -28.65 -15.24
CA LEU A 412 24.85 -29.29 -14.71
C LEU A 412 25.15 -29.91 -13.35
N PHE A 413 24.18 -29.83 -12.45
CA PHE A 413 24.23 -30.53 -11.18
C PHE A 413 23.17 -31.62 -11.19
N ILE A 414 23.65 -32.88 -11.47
CA ILE A 414 22.81 -34.06 -11.71
C ILE A 414 23.06 -35.06 -10.57
N ASN A 415 22.03 -35.47 -9.86
CA ASN A 415 22.13 -36.48 -8.78
C ASN A 415 23.27 -36.19 -7.82
N ASN A 416 23.38 -34.93 -7.37
CA ASN A 416 24.41 -34.44 -6.44
C ASN A 416 25.85 -34.44 -6.99
N LYS A 417 26.03 -34.47 -8.32
CA LYS A 417 27.35 -34.38 -8.96
C LYS A 417 27.43 -33.23 -9.94
N VAL A 418 28.56 -32.56 -9.98
CA VAL A 418 28.89 -31.55 -10.99
C VAL A 418 29.26 -32.23 -12.27
N VAL A 419 28.57 -31.90 -13.37
CA VAL A 419 28.80 -32.45 -14.72
C VAL A 419 29.06 -31.28 -15.68
N TYR A 420 30.26 -31.20 -16.20
CA TYR A 420 30.60 -30.25 -17.24
C TYR A 420 30.24 -30.83 -18.61
N LYS A 421 29.50 -30.09 -19.42
CA LYS A 421 29.21 -30.42 -20.83
C LYS A 421 30.15 -29.61 -21.73
N ASP A 422 30.34 -30.07 -22.96
CA ASP A 422 31.16 -29.37 -23.94
C ASP A 422 30.50 -28.12 -24.52
N ALA A 423 31.22 -27.34 -25.28
CA ALA A 423 30.74 -26.11 -25.90
C ALA A 423 29.60 -26.35 -26.90
N SER A 424 29.55 -27.54 -27.56
CA SER A 424 28.48 -27.85 -28.51
C SER A 424 27.13 -28.02 -27.81
N TYR A 425 27.11 -28.63 -26.64
CA TYR A 425 25.93 -28.75 -25.81
C TYR A 425 25.40 -27.37 -25.44
N TRP A 426 26.27 -26.46 -24.93
CA TRP A 426 25.84 -25.15 -24.46
C TRP A 426 25.32 -24.25 -25.59
N LYS A 427 25.79 -24.41 -26.86
CA LYS A 427 25.27 -23.64 -27.99
C LYS A 427 23.75 -23.75 -28.18
N SER A 428 23.14 -24.88 -27.81
CA SER A 428 21.69 -25.10 -27.92
C SER A 428 20.92 -24.78 -26.67
N HIS A 429 21.58 -24.70 -25.49
CA HIS A 429 20.92 -24.59 -24.19
C HIS A 429 21.16 -23.26 -23.48
N ALA A 430 22.18 -22.51 -23.85
CA ALA A 430 22.51 -21.25 -23.22
C ALA A 430 23.22 -20.29 -24.21
N TRP A 431 23.03 -18.98 -23.98
CA TRP A 431 23.78 -17.91 -24.65
C TRP A 431 24.46 -17.07 -23.59
N PHE A 432 25.66 -16.59 -23.92
CA PHE A 432 26.45 -15.75 -23.03
C PHE A 432 26.84 -14.47 -23.76
N HIS A 433 26.80 -13.37 -23.06
CA HIS A 433 27.26 -12.08 -23.54
C HIS A 433 28.03 -11.36 -22.43
N ASP A 434 29.25 -10.95 -22.73
CA ASP A 434 30.08 -10.15 -21.84
C ASP A 434 30.33 -8.78 -22.47
N ALA A 435 30.12 -7.72 -21.72
CA ALA A 435 30.36 -6.37 -22.16
C ALA A 435 30.72 -5.46 -21.02
N GLN A 436 31.53 -4.44 -21.29
CA GLN A 436 31.67 -3.30 -20.41
C GLN A 436 30.60 -2.26 -20.71
N SER A 437 29.82 -1.89 -19.72
CA SER A 437 28.84 -0.81 -19.86
C SER A 437 29.54 0.51 -20.15
N LYS A 438 29.15 1.20 -21.21
CA LYS A 438 29.69 2.52 -21.57
C LYS A 438 29.34 3.63 -20.57
N PHE A 439 28.27 3.44 -19.80
CA PHE A 439 27.78 4.42 -18.81
C PHE A 439 28.33 4.13 -17.41
N THR A 440 28.22 2.90 -16.96
CA THR A 440 28.65 2.52 -15.60
C THR A 440 30.12 2.18 -15.52
N HIS A 441 30.76 1.89 -16.66
CA HIS A 441 32.11 1.32 -16.80
C HIS A 441 32.33 -0.02 -16.08
N LYS A 442 31.26 -0.61 -15.52
CA LYS A 442 31.27 -1.94 -14.90
C LYS A 442 31.14 -3.03 -15.94
N TYR A 443 31.67 -4.21 -15.66
CA TYR A 443 31.51 -5.38 -16.51
C TYR A 443 30.20 -6.10 -16.22
N GLN A 444 29.47 -6.42 -17.28
CA GLN A 444 28.25 -7.22 -17.27
C GLN A 444 28.52 -8.54 -17.97
N SER A 445 28.14 -9.65 -17.35
CA SER A 445 28.05 -10.98 -17.98
C SER A 445 26.61 -11.43 -17.93
N LYS A 446 25.97 -11.52 -19.09
CA LYS A 446 24.56 -11.88 -19.20
C LYS A 446 24.39 -13.27 -19.78
N PHE A 447 23.56 -14.08 -19.15
CA PHE A 447 23.31 -15.48 -19.46
C PHE A 447 21.83 -15.69 -19.74
N TRP A 448 21.52 -16.33 -20.89
CA TRP A 448 20.19 -16.80 -21.24
C TRP A 448 20.21 -18.32 -21.21
N ILE A 449 19.38 -18.94 -20.37
CA ILE A 449 19.46 -20.36 -20.08
C ILE A 449 18.10 -21.04 -20.29
N LYS A 450 18.10 -22.16 -21.01
CA LYS A 450 16.92 -23.02 -21.24
C LYS A 450 16.91 -24.22 -20.29
N LEU A 451 16.88 -23.97 -18.99
CA LEU A 451 16.91 -25.01 -17.97
C LEU A 451 15.77 -26.05 -18.09
N PRO A 452 14.52 -25.67 -18.38
CA PRO A 452 13.46 -26.65 -18.57
C PRO A 452 13.76 -27.67 -19.69
N GLN A 453 14.34 -27.24 -20.83
CA GLN A 453 14.72 -28.10 -21.91
C GLN A 453 15.85 -29.06 -21.49
N VAL A 454 16.86 -28.57 -20.77
CA VAL A 454 17.93 -29.40 -20.21
C VAL A 454 17.35 -30.51 -19.30
N ARG A 455 16.40 -30.20 -18.45
CA ARG A 455 15.75 -31.17 -17.56
C ARG A 455 15.00 -32.24 -18.32
N MET A 456 14.28 -31.87 -19.39
CA MET A 456 13.55 -32.81 -20.26
C MET A 456 14.49 -33.75 -21.00
N GLU A 457 15.59 -33.24 -21.52
CA GLU A 457 16.59 -34.05 -22.25
C GLU A 457 17.31 -35.08 -21.37
N GLU A 458 17.49 -34.76 -20.09
CA GLU A 458 18.13 -35.62 -19.11
C GLU A 458 17.09 -36.45 -18.27
N ASN A 459 15.88 -36.66 -18.82
CA ASN A 459 14.82 -37.49 -18.25
C ASN A 459 14.30 -37.01 -16.88
N ASP A 460 14.13 -35.74 -16.74
CA ASP A 460 13.58 -35.12 -15.50
C ASP A 460 14.25 -35.55 -14.17
N ALA A 461 15.49 -36.02 -14.24
CA ALA A 461 16.27 -36.23 -13.04
C ALA A 461 16.38 -34.93 -12.21
N THR A 462 16.76 -35.00 -10.95
CA THR A 462 17.02 -33.81 -10.13
C THR A 462 18.21 -33.05 -10.73
N ILE A 463 17.91 -32.16 -11.67
CA ILE A 463 18.90 -31.37 -12.40
C ILE A 463 18.75 -29.92 -12.05
N LEU A 464 19.85 -29.27 -11.68
CA LEU A 464 19.97 -27.83 -11.56
C LEU A 464 21.00 -27.35 -12.56
N PHE A 465 20.76 -26.21 -13.16
CA PHE A 465 21.77 -25.48 -13.91
C PHE A 465 22.69 -24.76 -12.93
N GLY A 466 24.01 -24.74 -13.18
CA GLY A 466 24.95 -24.04 -12.35
C GLY A 466 25.96 -23.22 -13.13
N LEU A 467 26.47 -22.19 -12.48
CA LEU A 467 27.61 -21.40 -12.94
C LEU A 467 28.75 -21.48 -11.91
N ARG A 468 29.95 -21.81 -12.35
CA ARG A 468 31.19 -21.60 -11.60
C ARG A 468 31.73 -20.22 -11.97
N LEU A 469 31.85 -19.34 -11.01
CA LEU A 469 32.48 -18.03 -11.16
C LEU A 469 33.89 -18.10 -10.58
N LYS A 470 34.91 -17.86 -11.38
CA LYS A 470 36.32 -17.86 -10.97
C LYS A 470 36.92 -16.48 -11.19
N ASN A 471 37.56 -15.93 -10.17
CA ASN A 471 38.36 -14.73 -10.35
C ASN A 471 39.69 -15.08 -11.01
N ILE A 472 39.88 -14.59 -12.25
CA ILE A 472 41.10 -14.80 -13.05
C ILE A 472 42.01 -13.57 -13.04
N SER A 473 41.71 -12.54 -12.26
CA SER A 473 42.60 -11.39 -12.08
C SER A 473 43.89 -11.81 -11.39
N LYS A 474 44.94 -11.02 -11.55
CA LYS A 474 46.27 -11.32 -10.98
C LYS A 474 46.50 -10.65 -9.63
N ASP A 475 45.71 -9.66 -9.28
CA ASP A 475 46.08 -8.69 -8.25
C ASP A 475 44.97 -8.30 -7.27
N GLN A 476 43.68 -8.50 -7.63
CA GLN A 476 42.59 -8.01 -6.77
C GLN A 476 41.44 -9.03 -6.65
N ALA A 477 40.82 -9.01 -5.47
CA ALA A 477 39.53 -9.65 -5.27
C ALA A 477 38.43 -8.91 -6.08
N GLU A 478 37.44 -9.65 -6.56
CA GLU A 478 36.37 -9.06 -7.35
C GLU A 478 35.03 -9.22 -6.62
N LEU A 479 34.36 -8.10 -6.36
CA LEU A 479 33.01 -8.07 -5.83
C LEU A 479 32.02 -8.16 -6.99
N VAL A 480 31.20 -9.20 -6.98
CA VAL A 480 30.15 -9.43 -7.96
C VAL A 480 28.77 -9.44 -7.32
N HIS A 481 27.81 -8.93 -8.04
CA HIS A 481 26.39 -9.07 -7.78
C HIS A 481 25.74 -9.72 -9.00
N GLY A 482 24.73 -10.54 -8.78
CA GLY A 482 24.01 -11.18 -9.89
C GLY A 482 22.54 -11.35 -9.58
N TRP A 483 21.71 -11.19 -10.62
CA TRP A 483 20.26 -11.28 -10.52
C TRP A 483 19.69 -12.25 -11.55
N VAL A 484 18.72 -13.04 -11.11
CA VAL A 484 17.83 -13.73 -12.06
C VAL A 484 16.77 -12.71 -12.48
N SER A 485 16.77 -12.34 -13.75
CA SER A 485 15.97 -11.19 -14.22
C SER A 485 14.67 -11.57 -14.91
N GLN A 486 14.56 -12.76 -15.48
CA GLN A 486 13.37 -13.19 -16.20
C GLN A 486 13.13 -14.70 -16.07
N GLY A 487 11.93 -15.15 -16.37
CA GLY A 487 11.62 -16.54 -16.65
C GLY A 487 11.16 -17.39 -15.46
N GLY A 488 11.09 -16.85 -14.25
CA GLY A 488 10.57 -17.58 -13.09
C GLY A 488 11.57 -18.51 -12.40
N ALA A 489 12.86 -18.45 -12.76
CA ALA A 489 13.92 -19.16 -12.05
C ALA A 489 14.33 -18.39 -10.78
N TYR A 490 15.08 -19.05 -9.91
CA TYR A 490 15.62 -18.49 -8.68
C TYR A 490 16.97 -19.14 -8.34
N ILE A 491 17.77 -18.48 -7.50
CA ILE A 491 19.00 -19.05 -6.96
C ILE A 491 18.63 -19.91 -5.74
N THR A 492 19.09 -21.17 -5.72
CA THR A 492 18.68 -22.13 -4.69
C THR A 492 19.00 -21.65 -3.26
N LYS A 493 18.03 -21.81 -2.36
CA LYS A 493 18.20 -21.58 -0.90
C LYS A 493 18.81 -22.78 -0.21
N THR A 494 18.41 -23.97 -0.65
CA THR A 494 18.80 -25.23 -0.02
C THR A 494 19.99 -25.78 -0.77
N LEU A 495 21.13 -25.83 -0.09
CA LEU A 495 22.30 -26.45 -0.67
C LEU A 495 22.07 -27.96 -0.74
N PRO A 496 22.43 -28.58 -1.86
CA PRO A 496 22.49 -30.04 -1.93
C PRO A 496 23.37 -30.58 -0.79
N LYS A 497 23.11 -31.77 -0.32
CA LYS A 497 23.86 -32.42 0.79
C LYS A 497 25.36 -32.60 0.52
N VAL A 498 25.84 -32.24 -0.64
CA VAL A 498 27.27 -32.24 -0.98
C VAL A 498 27.92 -31.03 -0.34
N ALA A 499 28.74 -31.27 0.64
CA ALA A 499 29.49 -30.26 1.40
C ALA A 499 30.44 -29.48 0.49
N ASN A 500 29.96 -28.45 -0.18
CA ASN A 500 30.82 -27.49 -0.83
C ASN A 500 30.54 -26.10 -0.28
N SER A 501 31.37 -25.65 0.65
CA SER A 501 31.32 -24.30 1.27
C SER A 501 31.39 -23.14 0.26
N ARG A 502 31.63 -23.44 -1.02
CA ARG A 502 31.73 -22.48 -2.11
C ARG A 502 30.43 -22.25 -2.88
N ILE A 503 29.35 -22.98 -2.58
CA ILE A 503 28.06 -22.77 -3.20
C ILE A 503 27.39 -21.55 -2.54
N ILE A 504 26.98 -20.58 -3.36
CA ILE A 504 26.33 -19.35 -2.93
C ILE A 504 24.81 -19.59 -2.86
N LYS A 505 24.22 -19.22 -1.75
CA LYS A 505 22.75 -19.17 -1.60
C LYS A 505 22.21 -17.88 -2.20
N GLY A 506 21.06 -17.97 -2.84
CA GLY A 506 20.30 -16.78 -3.21
C GLY A 506 19.77 -16.04 -1.99
N ASP A 507 19.64 -14.75 -2.11
CA ASP A 507 19.04 -13.86 -1.11
C ASP A 507 17.98 -12.93 -1.75
N ASN A 508 17.30 -12.17 -0.90
CA ASN A 508 16.25 -11.23 -1.31
C ASN A 508 16.68 -9.77 -1.17
N ASP A 509 17.94 -9.51 -0.84
CA ASP A 509 18.48 -8.15 -0.80
C ASP A 509 18.72 -7.64 -2.23
N TYR A 510 18.78 -6.33 -2.40
CA TYR A 510 19.03 -5.69 -3.70
C TYR A 510 18.02 -6.08 -4.78
N THR A 511 16.77 -6.40 -4.41
CA THR A 511 15.70 -6.79 -5.35
C THR A 511 14.80 -5.64 -5.75
N VAL A 512 15.09 -4.39 -5.34
CA VAL A 512 14.42 -3.23 -5.91
C VAL A 512 14.66 -3.24 -7.42
N ALA A 513 13.58 -3.26 -8.19
CA ALA A 513 13.63 -3.38 -9.64
C ALA A 513 14.46 -2.24 -10.28
N ASP A 514 15.25 -2.57 -11.26
CA ASP A 514 15.90 -1.59 -12.15
C ASP A 514 14.86 -0.87 -13.04
N ALA A 515 15.17 -0.18 -14.06
CA ALA A 515 14.23 0.43 -15.02
C ALA A 515 12.96 1.06 -14.42
N GLY A 516 13.08 1.70 -13.25
CA GLY A 516 11.96 2.33 -12.50
C GLY A 516 12.32 2.56 -11.05
N GLY A 517 12.46 1.50 -10.27
CA GLY A 517 12.71 1.56 -8.84
C GLY A 517 14.07 2.13 -8.44
N ASN A 518 15.10 2.00 -9.28
CA ASN A 518 16.45 2.46 -9.00
C ASN A 518 16.75 3.89 -9.49
N ILE A 519 15.82 4.56 -10.17
CA ILE A 519 15.98 5.95 -10.60
C ILE A 519 16.24 6.84 -9.36
N PRO A 520 17.39 7.51 -9.24
CA PRO A 520 17.71 8.27 -8.03
C PRO A 520 16.67 9.33 -7.65
N ALA A 521 16.08 10.01 -8.63
CA ALA A 521 15.08 11.05 -8.41
C ALA A 521 13.63 10.54 -8.53
N ALA A 522 13.35 9.25 -8.36
CA ALA A 522 11.99 8.74 -8.23
C ALA A 522 11.67 8.38 -6.77
N ILE A 523 10.44 8.54 -6.37
CA ILE A 523 9.92 7.98 -5.10
C ILE A 523 9.61 6.51 -5.35
N THR A 524 10.41 5.62 -4.78
CA THR A 524 10.26 4.17 -4.97
C THR A 524 9.43 3.56 -3.87
N VAL A 525 8.36 2.89 -4.25
CA VAL A 525 7.30 2.47 -3.34
C VAL A 525 7.26 0.95 -3.18
N GLY A 526 7.54 0.48 -1.97
CA GLY A 526 7.26 -0.88 -1.55
C GLY A 526 5.82 -1.06 -1.09
N ALA A 527 5.44 -2.29 -0.77
CA ALA A 527 4.09 -2.65 -0.37
C ALA A 527 3.96 -2.99 1.10
N TYR A 528 2.90 -2.50 1.75
CA TYR A 528 2.41 -3.04 3.01
C TYR A 528 0.99 -3.59 2.87
N THR A 529 0.61 -4.51 3.76
CA THR A 529 -0.71 -5.13 3.76
C THR A 529 -1.70 -4.25 4.50
N SER A 530 -2.63 -3.64 3.78
CA SER A 530 -3.73 -2.86 4.38
C SER A 530 -4.94 -3.74 4.71
N ARG A 531 -5.06 -4.86 4.03
CA ARG A 531 -6.13 -5.84 4.20
C ARG A 531 -5.63 -7.23 3.81
N ASN A 532 -6.09 -8.27 4.50
CA ASN A 532 -5.73 -9.66 4.25
C ASN A 532 -6.93 -10.57 3.95
N THR A 533 -8.05 -9.99 3.57
CA THR A 533 -9.27 -10.71 3.18
C THR A 533 -9.78 -10.15 1.86
N HIS A 534 -10.38 -10.99 1.05
CA HIS A 534 -11.10 -10.63 -0.17
C HIS A 534 -12.47 -11.30 -0.17
N THR A 535 -13.50 -10.59 -0.62
CA THR A 535 -14.84 -11.13 -0.81
C THR A 535 -15.37 -10.70 -2.17
N ASN A 536 -15.69 -11.66 -3.01
CA ASN A 536 -16.46 -11.42 -4.22
C ASN A 536 -17.92 -11.18 -3.81
N THR A 537 -18.40 -9.94 -3.94
CA THR A 537 -19.75 -9.57 -3.48
C THR A 537 -20.87 -10.14 -4.36
N ILE A 538 -20.54 -10.64 -5.57
CA ILE A 538 -21.47 -11.27 -6.50
C ILE A 538 -21.65 -12.74 -6.13
N THR A 539 -20.57 -13.50 -6.06
CA THR A 539 -20.59 -14.94 -5.74
C THR A 539 -20.60 -15.24 -4.25
N LYS A 540 -20.42 -14.23 -3.39
CA LYS A 540 -20.32 -14.32 -1.92
C LYS A 540 -19.16 -15.18 -1.40
N LYS A 541 -18.20 -15.54 -2.26
CA LYS A 541 -17.00 -16.29 -1.86
C LYS A 541 -15.99 -15.35 -1.22
N SER A 542 -15.43 -15.77 -0.08
CA SER A 542 -14.40 -15.05 0.65
C SER A 542 -13.09 -15.83 0.69
N PHE A 543 -11.97 -15.09 0.67
CA PHE A 543 -10.61 -15.63 0.69
C PHE A 543 -9.81 -14.90 1.76
N ASN A 544 -9.00 -15.66 2.50
CA ASN A 544 -8.10 -15.11 3.51
C ASN A 544 -6.65 -15.29 3.05
N PHE A 545 -5.84 -14.27 3.27
CA PHE A 545 -4.43 -14.26 2.93
C PHE A 545 -3.58 -14.23 4.21
N PRO A 546 -2.40 -14.84 4.23
CA PRO A 546 -1.60 -15.02 5.45
C PRO A 546 -0.91 -13.75 5.94
N ASP A 547 -0.93 -12.67 5.16
CA ASP A 547 -0.20 -11.46 5.47
C ASP A 547 -0.74 -10.71 6.68
N ALA A 548 0.15 -10.24 7.55
CA ALA A 548 -0.21 -9.44 8.72
C ALA A 548 -0.50 -7.99 8.33
N ILE A 549 -1.69 -7.50 8.70
CA ILE A 549 -2.12 -6.11 8.45
C ILE A 549 -1.12 -5.13 9.08
N GLY A 550 -0.75 -4.10 8.32
CA GLY A 550 0.18 -3.04 8.72
C GLY A 550 1.66 -3.41 8.63
N LYS A 551 1.99 -4.61 8.16
CA LYS A 551 3.37 -5.06 7.91
C LYS A 551 3.72 -5.01 6.43
N ARG A 552 5.02 -5.02 6.11
CA ARG A 552 5.49 -5.16 4.74
C ARG A 552 4.91 -6.45 4.15
N SER A 553 4.35 -6.37 2.95
CA SER A 553 3.87 -7.55 2.22
C SER A 553 5.07 -8.43 1.81
N TYR A 554 4.91 -9.75 1.90
CA TYR A 554 6.00 -10.72 1.71
C TYR A 554 6.70 -10.57 0.36
N PHE A 555 5.94 -10.28 -0.69
CA PHE A 555 6.44 -10.14 -2.06
C PHE A 555 7.20 -8.81 -2.31
N SER A 556 7.00 -7.79 -1.47
CA SER A 556 7.60 -6.47 -1.74
C SER A 556 9.11 -6.54 -1.83
N SER A 557 9.68 -6.12 -2.95
CA SER A 557 11.12 -6.06 -3.15
C SER A 557 11.82 -5.18 -2.14
N MET A 558 13.07 -5.50 -1.85
CA MET A 558 13.87 -4.89 -0.79
C MET A 558 15.16 -4.31 -1.34
N GLY A 559 15.60 -3.23 -0.69
CA GLY A 559 16.92 -2.67 -0.90
C GLY A 559 18.06 -3.49 -0.20
N PRO A 560 19.19 -2.83 0.00
CA PRO A 560 19.53 -1.52 -0.53
C PRO A 560 19.76 -1.56 -2.04
N VAL A 561 19.96 -0.42 -2.69
CA VAL A 561 20.53 -0.36 -4.04
C VAL A 561 22.06 -0.24 -3.95
N LEU A 562 22.78 -0.48 -5.05
CA LEU A 562 24.25 -0.45 -5.06
C LEU A 562 24.84 0.98 -5.08
N ASN A 563 24.05 1.97 -4.74
CA ASN A 563 24.44 3.36 -4.59
C ASN A 563 24.13 3.82 -3.17
N ASP A 564 25.14 3.94 -2.33
CA ASP A 564 25.00 4.28 -0.91
C ASP A 564 24.34 5.67 -0.65
N LYS A 565 24.31 6.54 -1.67
CA LYS A 565 23.68 7.86 -1.60
C LYS A 565 22.18 7.80 -1.85
N VAL A 566 21.65 6.67 -2.30
CA VAL A 566 20.26 6.49 -2.71
C VAL A 566 19.59 5.46 -1.79
N LYS A 567 18.52 5.87 -1.13
CA LYS A 567 17.78 5.02 -0.18
C LYS A 567 16.52 4.47 -0.83
N LYS A 568 16.54 3.21 -1.24
CA LYS A 568 15.40 2.52 -1.87
C LYS A 568 15.07 1.19 -1.18
N PRO A 569 13.77 0.83 -1.01
CA PRO A 569 12.61 1.66 -1.33
C PRO A 569 12.57 2.94 -0.48
N THR A 570 11.86 3.99 -0.97
CA THR A 570 11.71 5.23 -0.22
C THR A 570 10.64 5.09 0.86
N VAL A 571 9.49 4.49 0.52
CA VAL A 571 8.32 4.42 1.40
C VAL A 571 7.49 3.17 1.08
N LEU A 572 6.63 2.75 2.02
CA LEU A 572 5.62 1.73 1.77
C LEU A 572 4.24 2.36 1.57
N GLY A 573 3.55 1.93 0.50
CA GLY A 573 2.12 2.18 0.26
C GLY A 573 1.28 0.92 0.47
N PRO A 574 -0.07 1.04 0.57
CA PRO A 574 -0.96 -0.13 0.57
C PRO A 574 -0.81 -0.90 -0.73
N GLY A 575 -0.49 -2.20 -0.68
CA GLY A 575 -0.21 -2.98 -1.87
C GLY A 575 -0.77 -4.40 -1.85
N ALA A 576 -1.45 -4.83 -0.79
CA ALA A 576 -2.07 -6.15 -0.72
C ALA A 576 -3.59 -6.00 -0.63
N GLN A 577 -4.31 -6.72 -1.48
CA GLN A 577 -5.77 -6.75 -1.58
C GLN A 577 -6.37 -5.33 -1.71
N VAL A 578 -5.86 -4.57 -2.68
CA VAL A 578 -6.34 -3.22 -2.99
C VAL A 578 -7.40 -3.32 -4.08
N CYS A 579 -8.60 -2.84 -3.78
CA CYS A 579 -9.71 -2.83 -4.73
C CYS A 579 -9.68 -1.55 -5.59
N SER A 580 -9.91 -1.70 -6.88
CA SER A 580 -10.01 -0.55 -7.79
C SER A 580 -10.78 -0.91 -9.06
N ALA A 581 -11.02 0.10 -9.91
CA ALA A 581 -11.63 -0.04 -11.21
C ALA A 581 -10.94 -1.14 -12.05
N MET A 582 -11.72 -1.94 -12.76
CA MET A 582 -11.21 -3.05 -13.58
C MET A 582 -11.76 -2.98 -14.98
N ASN A 583 -10.88 -3.24 -15.96
CA ASN A 583 -11.22 -3.22 -17.37
C ASN A 583 -12.17 -4.38 -17.73
N LYS A 584 -13.39 -4.06 -18.15
CA LYS A 584 -14.39 -5.06 -18.58
C LYS A 584 -14.02 -5.81 -19.84
N LEU A 585 -13.05 -5.32 -20.61
CA LEU A 585 -12.57 -5.96 -21.83
C LEU A 585 -11.47 -6.99 -21.58
N HIS A 586 -11.09 -7.21 -20.32
CA HIS A 586 -10.08 -8.20 -19.93
C HIS A 586 -10.58 -9.60 -20.30
N PRO A 587 -9.86 -10.39 -21.15
CA PRO A 587 -10.22 -11.75 -21.47
C PRO A 587 -10.28 -12.62 -20.21
N GLY A 588 -11.39 -13.33 -20.01
CA GLY A 588 -11.60 -14.16 -18.83
C GLY A 588 -11.98 -13.43 -17.56
N PHE A 589 -12.28 -12.10 -17.67
CA PHE A 589 -12.83 -11.34 -16.57
C PHE A 589 -14.35 -11.40 -16.65
N ASP A 590 -14.96 -12.18 -15.76
CA ASP A 590 -16.41 -12.29 -15.59
C ASP A 590 -16.77 -12.24 -14.11
N GLU A 591 -18.04 -12.33 -13.80
CA GLU A 591 -18.54 -12.27 -12.42
C GLU A 591 -18.03 -13.40 -11.52
N THR A 592 -17.51 -14.49 -12.10
CA THR A 592 -16.94 -15.63 -11.37
C THR A 592 -15.44 -15.49 -11.12
N PHE A 593 -14.80 -14.47 -11.73
CA PHE A 593 -13.38 -14.20 -11.53
C PHE A 593 -13.09 -14.04 -10.04
N TRP A 594 -12.15 -14.81 -9.52
CA TRP A 594 -11.95 -14.94 -8.07
C TRP A 594 -11.51 -13.62 -7.39
N LEU A 595 -10.85 -12.71 -8.12
CA LEU A 595 -10.47 -11.37 -7.64
C LEU A 595 -11.55 -10.31 -7.87
N MET A 596 -12.69 -10.64 -8.47
CA MET A 596 -13.82 -9.74 -8.62
C MET A 596 -14.32 -9.31 -7.25
N SER A 597 -14.40 -8.01 -6.99
CA SER A 597 -14.93 -7.46 -5.75
C SER A 597 -16.40 -7.09 -5.89
N GLU A 598 -16.72 -6.27 -6.88
CA GLU A 598 -18.09 -5.81 -7.09
C GLU A 598 -18.34 -5.33 -8.52
N LYS A 599 -19.62 -5.22 -8.85
CA LYS A 599 -20.14 -4.62 -10.07
C LYS A 599 -21.06 -3.45 -9.71
N VAL A 600 -20.85 -2.31 -10.36
CA VAL A 600 -21.62 -1.09 -10.11
C VAL A 600 -22.28 -0.64 -11.41
N LYS A 601 -23.55 -0.25 -11.34
CA LYS A 601 -24.28 0.29 -12.48
C LYS A 601 -24.28 1.81 -12.43
N VAL A 602 -23.72 2.45 -13.48
CA VAL A 602 -23.71 3.91 -13.65
C VAL A 602 -24.31 4.24 -15.00
N ASN A 603 -25.34 5.08 -15.04
CA ASN A 603 -26.05 5.49 -16.26
C ASN A 603 -26.53 4.30 -17.14
N GLY A 604 -26.89 3.17 -16.51
CA GLY A 604 -27.36 1.96 -17.21
C GLY A 604 -26.26 0.99 -17.65
N GLU A 605 -24.99 1.38 -17.58
CA GLU A 605 -23.83 0.57 -17.94
C GLU A 605 -23.20 -0.09 -16.69
N ASP A 606 -22.70 -1.31 -16.84
CA ASP A 606 -22.03 -2.06 -15.79
C ASP A 606 -20.52 -1.76 -15.78
N TYR A 607 -19.98 -1.46 -14.59
CA TYR A 607 -18.56 -1.22 -14.35
C TYR A 607 -18.08 -2.13 -13.23
N TYR A 608 -16.86 -2.63 -13.38
CA TYR A 608 -16.32 -3.67 -12.52
C TYR A 608 -15.18 -3.16 -11.65
N TYR A 609 -15.08 -3.73 -10.45
CA TYR A 609 -14.01 -3.49 -9.50
C TYR A 609 -13.42 -4.81 -9.03
N ALA A 610 -12.10 -4.87 -8.95
CA ALA A 610 -11.38 -6.08 -8.54
C ALA A 610 -10.30 -5.77 -7.52
N ASP A 611 -9.94 -6.79 -6.73
CA ASP A 611 -8.78 -6.74 -5.85
C ASP A 611 -7.53 -7.16 -6.59
N MET A 612 -6.46 -6.40 -6.43
CA MET A 612 -5.13 -6.79 -6.89
C MET A 612 -4.10 -6.59 -5.78
N GLN A 613 -2.95 -7.25 -5.92
CA GLN A 613 -1.81 -7.08 -5.02
C GLN A 613 -0.51 -6.89 -5.81
N GLY A 614 0.38 -6.10 -5.24
CA GLY A 614 1.68 -5.77 -5.82
C GLY A 614 2.14 -4.38 -5.39
N THR A 615 3.42 -4.12 -5.53
CA THR A 615 3.97 -2.76 -5.44
C THR A 615 3.40 -1.86 -6.55
N SER A 616 2.88 -2.47 -7.61
CA SER A 616 2.09 -1.82 -8.66
C SER A 616 0.81 -1.15 -8.14
N MET A 617 0.24 -1.59 -7.01
CA MET A 617 -0.92 -0.97 -6.35
C MET A 617 -0.46 0.07 -5.33
N SER A 618 0.71 -0.13 -4.73
CA SER A 618 1.29 0.81 -3.78
C SER A 618 1.78 2.11 -4.43
N ALA A 619 2.42 2.01 -5.59
CA ALA A 619 2.94 3.17 -6.31
C ALA A 619 1.83 4.18 -6.69
N PRO A 620 0.71 3.79 -7.33
CA PRO A 620 -0.36 4.72 -7.65
C PRO A 620 -1.05 5.30 -6.40
N PHE A 621 -1.12 4.55 -5.31
CA PHE A 621 -1.61 5.09 -4.05
C PHE A 621 -0.74 6.26 -3.56
N VAL A 622 0.58 6.07 -3.53
CA VAL A 622 1.53 7.13 -3.15
C VAL A 622 1.55 8.26 -4.17
N SER A 623 1.38 7.96 -5.47
CA SER A 623 1.22 8.99 -6.51
C SER A 623 0.03 9.90 -6.22
N GLY A 624 -1.10 9.34 -5.81
CA GLY A 624 -2.27 10.08 -5.37
C GLY A 624 -1.98 10.94 -4.12
N VAL A 625 -1.30 10.38 -3.11
CA VAL A 625 -0.92 11.13 -1.90
C VAL A 625 -0.01 12.32 -2.24
N ILE A 626 0.96 12.13 -3.11
CA ILE A 626 1.83 13.22 -3.58
C ILE A 626 1.03 14.27 -4.35
N ALA A 627 0.01 13.87 -5.12
CA ALA A 627 -0.88 14.82 -5.78
C ALA A 627 -1.66 15.68 -4.78
N LEU A 628 -2.11 15.13 -3.64
CA LEU A 628 -2.71 15.93 -2.57
C LEU A 628 -1.72 16.95 -1.99
N TRP A 629 -0.45 16.57 -1.84
CA TRP A 629 0.60 17.47 -1.36
C TRP A 629 0.96 18.55 -2.38
N LEU A 630 0.94 18.22 -3.69
CA LEU A 630 1.17 19.18 -4.77
C LEU A 630 -0.02 20.14 -4.96
N GLU A 631 -1.27 19.74 -4.67
CA GLU A 631 -2.41 20.65 -4.57
C GLU A 631 -2.18 21.70 -3.48
N ALA A 632 -1.63 21.29 -2.35
CA ALA A 632 -1.31 22.18 -1.23
C ALA A 632 -0.11 23.09 -1.54
N ASN A 633 0.93 22.53 -2.18
CA ASN A 633 2.15 23.24 -2.56
C ASN A 633 2.67 22.77 -3.93
N PRO A 634 2.35 23.47 -5.02
CA PRO A 634 2.74 23.08 -6.37
C PRO A 634 4.25 23.23 -6.67
N ASN A 635 5.03 23.76 -5.74
CA ASN A 635 6.47 23.99 -5.90
C ASN A 635 7.36 22.92 -5.25
N LEU A 636 6.78 21.86 -4.67
CA LEU A 636 7.54 20.75 -4.11
C LEU A 636 8.38 20.07 -5.20
N ASP A 637 9.61 19.72 -4.87
CA ASP A 637 10.47 18.88 -5.71
C ASP A 637 10.70 17.51 -5.09
N HIS A 638 11.49 16.67 -5.75
CA HIS A 638 11.78 15.32 -5.26
C HIS A 638 12.36 15.30 -3.84
N ASN A 639 13.30 16.23 -3.53
CA ASN A 639 13.94 16.27 -2.21
C ASN A 639 12.93 16.71 -1.13
N ASP A 640 12.05 17.65 -1.45
CA ASP A 640 10.97 18.07 -0.55
C ASP A 640 10.03 16.91 -0.24
N ILE A 641 9.64 16.12 -1.25
CA ILE A 641 8.79 14.94 -1.08
C ILE A 641 9.50 13.88 -0.23
N GLU A 642 10.78 13.61 -0.49
CA GLU A 642 11.55 12.64 0.29
C GLU A 642 11.71 13.09 1.75
N GLU A 643 11.94 14.39 2.00
CA GLU A 643 11.97 14.95 3.36
C GLU A 643 10.63 14.83 4.07
N ILE A 644 9.52 15.12 3.39
CA ILE A 644 8.18 14.95 3.95
C ILE A 644 7.97 13.47 4.33
N ILE A 645 8.30 12.55 3.44
CA ILE A 645 8.19 11.10 3.70
C ILE A 645 9.04 10.69 4.91
N ASP A 646 10.30 11.09 4.99
CA ASP A 646 11.18 10.76 6.12
C ASP A 646 10.59 11.23 7.46
N LYS A 647 10.12 12.47 7.50
CA LYS A 647 9.65 13.09 8.76
C LYS A 647 8.24 12.64 9.17
N THR A 648 7.40 12.22 8.23
CA THR A 648 5.97 12.00 8.52
C THR A 648 5.52 10.54 8.45
N SER A 649 6.26 9.66 7.75
CA SER A 649 5.88 8.25 7.61
C SER A 649 5.80 7.51 8.95
N TYR A 650 4.83 6.59 9.04
CA TYR A 650 4.66 5.74 10.20
C TYR A 650 5.74 4.64 10.24
N LYS A 651 6.59 4.65 11.25
CA LYS A 651 7.68 3.67 11.41
C LYS A 651 7.13 2.33 11.87
N ILE A 652 7.36 1.25 11.11
CA ILE A 652 6.89 -0.10 11.43
C ILE A 652 7.90 -0.81 12.33
N SER A 653 9.20 -0.76 11.97
CA SER A 653 10.28 -1.41 12.70
C SER A 653 10.97 -0.42 13.64
N LYS A 654 11.31 -0.90 14.84
CA LYS A 654 12.15 -0.16 15.79
C LYS A 654 13.63 -0.40 15.47
N GLY A 655 14.47 0.63 15.58
CA GLY A 655 15.93 0.50 15.43
C GLY A 655 16.46 0.76 14.02
N ALA A 656 15.71 1.43 13.17
CA ALA A 656 16.19 1.88 11.86
C ALA A 656 17.31 2.92 12.01
N ILE A 657 18.42 2.73 11.33
CA ILE A 657 19.50 3.72 11.22
C ILE A 657 18.97 4.89 10.37
N ASN A 658 19.05 6.11 10.89
CA ASN A 658 18.52 7.31 10.22
C ASN A 658 17.05 7.16 9.77
N ASN A 659 16.22 6.49 10.56
CA ASN A 659 14.80 6.22 10.29
C ASN A 659 14.48 5.45 9.00
N TRP A 660 15.47 4.96 8.26
CA TRP A 660 15.30 4.19 7.03
C TRP A 660 15.76 2.74 7.21
N THR A 661 15.06 1.78 6.58
CA THR A 661 15.48 0.38 6.47
C THR A 661 15.40 -0.10 5.01
N LYS A 662 16.24 -1.09 4.65
CA LYS A 662 16.19 -1.71 3.33
C LYS A 662 14.88 -2.41 3.00
N GLN A 663 14.09 -2.78 4.00
CA GLN A 663 12.82 -3.51 3.85
C GLN A 663 11.61 -2.60 3.78
N GLU A 664 11.63 -1.48 4.49
CA GLU A 664 10.45 -0.65 4.73
C GLU A 664 10.62 0.80 4.27
N GLY A 665 11.80 1.14 3.74
CA GLY A 665 12.10 2.54 3.47
C GLY A 665 12.01 3.38 4.74
N TYR A 666 11.40 4.54 4.64
CA TYR A 666 11.09 5.40 5.79
C TYR A 666 9.82 4.97 6.56
N GLY A 667 9.14 3.90 6.14
CA GLY A 667 7.92 3.37 6.77
C GLY A 667 6.68 3.51 5.89
N ARG A 668 5.48 3.41 6.48
CA ARG A 668 4.20 3.56 5.76
C ARG A 668 3.87 5.02 5.54
N ILE A 669 3.38 5.35 4.35
CA ILE A 669 2.96 6.71 3.98
C ILE A 669 1.87 7.24 4.92
N ASP A 670 1.96 8.51 5.31
CA ASP A 670 0.95 9.24 6.08
C ASP A 670 0.56 10.50 5.29
N ALA A 671 -0.60 10.43 4.62
CA ALA A 671 -1.06 11.49 3.73
C ALA A 671 -1.36 12.79 4.49
N TYR A 672 -1.92 12.67 5.70
CA TYR A 672 -2.38 13.82 6.47
C TYR A 672 -1.23 14.60 7.11
N LYS A 673 -0.28 13.91 7.77
CA LYS A 673 0.91 14.59 8.30
C LYS A 673 1.76 15.17 7.20
N GLY A 674 1.91 14.44 6.08
CA GLY A 674 2.64 14.92 4.92
C GLY A 674 2.00 16.17 4.32
N LEU A 675 0.67 16.22 4.22
CA LEU A 675 -0.05 17.41 3.75
C LEU A 675 0.19 18.63 4.65
N LYS A 676 0.12 18.47 5.96
CA LYS A 676 0.42 19.57 6.90
C LYS A 676 1.84 20.11 6.68
N MET A 677 2.83 19.24 6.51
CA MET A 677 4.20 19.65 6.22
C MET A 677 4.35 20.30 4.82
N ALA A 678 3.60 19.82 3.81
CA ALA A 678 3.57 20.44 2.49
C ALA A 678 3.00 21.88 2.54
N LEU A 679 1.97 22.10 3.34
CA LEU A 679 1.41 23.43 3.61
C LEU A 679 2.41 24.32 4.34
N GLU A 680 3.11 23.80 5.36
CA GLU A 680 4.16 24.52 6.07
C GLU A 680 5.31 24.95 5.13
N LYS A 681 5.76 24.05 4.24
CA LYS A 681 6.75 24.36 3.21
C LYS A 681 6.26 25.41 2.21
N ALA A 682 4.94 25.51 1.96
CA ALA A 682 4.32 26.58 1.18
C ALA A 682 4.18 27.91 1.96
N GLY A 683 4.57 27.96 3.23
CA GLY A 683 4.30 29.08 4.10
C GLY A 683 2.82 29.24 4.50
N LYS A 684 1.99 28.23 4.27
CA LYS A 684 0.55 28.25 4.56
C LYS A 684 0.27 27.65 5.95
N ASN A 685 -0.69 28.21 6.65
CA ASN A 685 -1.20 27.60 7.86
C ASN A 685 -2.23 26.52 7.51
N PRO A 686 -2.13 25.29 8.01
CA PRO A 686 -3.13 24.24 7.76
C PRO A 686 -4.57 24.64 8.09
N LEU A 687 -4.76 25.48 9.08
CA LEU A 687 -6.09 25.93 9.56
C LEU A 687 -6.63 27.18 8.86
N THR A 688 -5.79 27.88 8.11
CA THR A 688 -6.17 29.13 7.43
C THR A 688 -5.53 29.19 6.05
N SER A 689 -6.26 29.69 5.04
CA SER A 689 -5.74 29.88 3.68
C SER A 689 -4.73 31.03 3.55
N ILE A 690 -4.31 31.64 4.65
CA ILE A 690 -3.41 32.79 4.65
C ILE A 690 -1.97 32.31 4.54
N GLU A 691 -1.23 32.81 3.55
CA GLU A 691 0.21 32.56 3.41
C GLU A 691 0.97 33.09 4.63
N ARG A 692 1.84 32.24 5.21
CA ARG A 692 2.86 32.73 6.12
C ARG A 692 3.91 33.46 5.29
N VAL A 693 4.06 34.74 5.48
CA VAL A 693 5.16 35.49 4.92
C VAL A 693 6.45 35.00 5.58
N SER A 694 7.15 34.10 4.94
CA SER A 694 8.46 33.64 5.40
C SER A 694 9.49 34.73 5.12
N GLY A 695 9.98 35.36 6.16
CA GLY A 695 11.15 36.25 6.04
C GLY A 695 11.17 37.52 6.88
N SER A 696 10.12 37.88 7.62
CA SER A 696 10.20 38.94 8.62
C SER A 696 9.97 38.36 10.01
N ALA A 697 10.64 38.91 11.02
CA ALA A 697 10.32 38.63 12.41
C ALA A 697 8.80 38.75 12.59
N GLN A 698 8.16 37.78 13.23
CA GLN A 698 6.71 37.76 13.44
C GLN A 698 6.29 39.13 13.98
N PRO A 699 5.34 39.85 13.32
CA PRO A 699 4.97 41.20 13.75
C PRO A 699 4.39 41.23 15.14
N VAL A 700 3.84 40.11 15.62
CA VAL A 700 3.37 39.94 17.01
C VAL A 700 3.77 38.56 17.54
N THR A 701 3.99 38.49 18.85
CA THR A 701 4.08 37.27 19.63
C THR A 701 2.77 37.07 20.40
N LEU A 702 2.20 35.87 20.38
CA LEU A 702 0.99 35.51 21.06
C LEU A 702 1.29 34.57 22.22
N GLN A 703 0.80 34.87 23.40
CA GLN A 703 0.93 34.01 24.58
C GLN A 703 -0.37 34.05 25.37
N GLY A 704 -0.86 32.89 25.77
CA GLY A 704 -2.06 32.84 26.59
C GLY A 704 -2.58 31.42 26.81
N ASP A 705 -3.57 31.34 27.67
CA ASP A 705 -4.31 30.13 28.00
C ASP A 705 -5.82 30.33 27.75
N GLY A 706 -6.65 29.42 28.23
CA GLY A 706 -8.11 29.53 28.07
C GLY A 706 -8.78 30.69 28.84
N ARG A 707 -8.06 31.49 29.61
CA ARG A 707 -8.57 32.57 30.43
C ARG A 707 -8.06 33.95 30.04
N GLU A 708 -6.84 34.02 29.54
CA GLU A 708 -6.16 35.28 29.19
C GLU A 708 -5.26 35.09 27.95
N TRP A 709 -5.24 36.09 27.07
CA TRP A 709 -4.33 36.13 25.93
C TRP A 709 -3.62 37.46 25.82
N ASN A 710 -2.30 37.40 25.62
CA ASN A 710 -1.41 38.53 25.42
C ASN A 710 -0.96 38.60 23.97
N VAL A 711 -1.02 39.78 23.40
CA VAL A 711 -0.55 40.15 22.07
C VAL A 711 0.59 41.14 22.20
N LEU A 712 1.82 40.69 22.03
CA LEU A 712 3.02 41.51 22.06
C LEU A 712 3.43 41.90 20.64
N PHE A 713 3.52 43.19 20.35
CA PHE A 713 3.95 43.72 19.07
C PHE A 713 5.47 43.77 18.97
N ASN A 714 6.04 42.98 18.03
CA ASN A 714 7.50 42.89 17.84
C ASN A 714 8.04 44.04 16.98
N ASN A 715 7.18 44.73 16.23
CA ASN A 715 7.51 45.86 15.38
C ASN A 715 6.55 47.03 15.65
N PRO A 716 6.99 48.28 15.40
CA PRO A 716 6.08 49.42 15.51
C PRO A 716 5.08 49.41 14.35
N GLU A 717 3.81 49.68 14.65
CA GLU A 717 2.70 49.69 13.68
C GLU A 717 1.95 51.02 13.70
N ARG A 718 1.54 51.53 12.54
CA ARG A 718 0.72 52.76 12.50
C ARG A 718 -0.66 52.59 13.13
N SER A 719 -1.21 51.39 12.95
CA SER A 719 -2.48 51.00 13.55
C SER A 719 -2.55 49.48 13.66
N ALA A 720 -3.31 48.97 14.60
CA ALA A 720 -3.67 47.58 14.70
C ALA A 720 -5.11 47.40 15.14
N THR A 721 -5.81 46.45 14.54
CA THR A 721 -7.10 45.99 15.01
C THR A 721 -6.96 44.57 15.51
N ILE A 722 -7.27 44.37 16.79
CA ILE A 722 -7.30 43.03 17.40
C ILE A 722 -8.77 42.70 17.67
N SER A 723 -9.23 41.57 17.17
CA SER A 723 -10.61 41.13 17.35
C SER A 723 -10.69 39.65 17.71
N LEU A 724 -11.54 39.29 18.63
CA LEU A 724 -11.89 37.91 18.96
C LEU A 724 -13.25 37.61 18.34
N VAL A 725 -13.29 36.60 17.44
CA VAL A 725 -14.46 36.28 16.61
C VAL A 725 -14.92 34.86 16.93
N GLY A 726 -16.20 34.69 17.23
CA GLY A 726 -16.79 33.37 17.43
C GLY A 726 -16.86 32.52 16.13
N THR A 727 -17.16 31.25 16.29
CA THR A 727 -17.35 30.31 15.13
C THR A 727 -18.55 30.69 14.25
N ASP A 728 -19.50 31.50 14.80
CA ASP A 728 -20.64 32.07 14.09
C ASP A 728 -20.31 33.36 13.32
N GLY A 729 -19.03 33.79 13.35
CA GLY A 729 -18.55 35.00 12.69
C GLY A 729 -18.81 36.30 13.46
N ARG A 730 -19.42 36.25 14.62
CA ARG A 730 -19.67 37.44 15.46
C ARG A 730 -18.41 37.85 16.22
N VAL A 731 -18.15 39.16 16.27
CA VAL A 731 -17.05 39.74 17.05
C VAL A 731 -17.47 39.77 18.50
N ALA A 732 -16.75 39.01 19.35
CA ALA A 732 -16.97 38.97 20.80
C ALA A 732 -16.23 40.09 21.53
N LEU A 733 -14.99 40.39 21.12
CA LEU A 733 -14.16 41.47 21.63
C LEU A 733 -13.40 42.13 20.48
N GLN A 734 -13.19 43.45 20.55
CA GLN A 734 -12.38 44.18 19.58
C GLN A 734 -11.64 45.33 20.24
N ARG A 735 -10.40 45.56 19.84
CA ARG A 735 -9.62 46.75 20.17
C ARG A 735 -8.97 47.32 18.90
N ASN A 736 -9.01 48.62 18.80
CA ASN A 736 -8.37 49.38 17.73
C ASN A 736 -7.25 50.24 18.33
N LEU A 737 -6.03 50.00 17.91
CA LEU A 737 -4.84 50.68 18.43
C LEU A 737 -4.29 51.62 17.35
N GLN A 738 -3.76 52.76 17.77
CA GLN A 738 -3.07 53.73 16.89
C GLN A 738 -1.66 53.94 17.41
N GLN A 739 -0.70 54.06 16.51
CA GLN A 739 0.73 54.33 16.83
C GLN A 739 1.28 53.31 17.84
N VAL A 740 1.17 52.02 17.51
CA VAL A 740 1.65 50.93 18.36
C VAL A 740 3.18 50.89 18.32
N SER A 741 3.83 51.00 19.46
CA SER A 741 5.30 50.90 19.58
C SER A 741 5.76 49.47 19.60
N GLN A 742 7.03 49.23 19.23
CA GLN A 742 7.66 47.93 19.46
C GLN A 742 7.65 47.62 20.99
N GLY A 743 7.27 46.38 21.33
CA GLY A 743 7.15 45.94 22.71
C GLY A 743 5.83 46.31 23.37
N HIS A 744 4.87 46.92 22.65
CA HIS A 744 3.52 47.16 23.15
C HIS A 744 2.78 45.83 23.37
N GLU A 745 2.19 45.64 24.51
CA GLU A 745 1.44 44.45 24.92
C GLU A 745 -0.02 44.77 25.17
N GLU A 746 -0.91 44.01 24.55
CA GLU A 746 -2.37 44.04 24.78
C GLU A 746 -2.86 42.74 25.39
N THR A 747 -3.54 42.84 26.51
CA THR A 747 -4.09 41.69 27.25
C THR A 747 -5.60 41.58 27.03
N PHE A 748 -6.07 40.39 26.72
CA PHE A 748 -7.48 40.05 26.56
C PHE A 748 -7.90 39.08 27.66
N ASP A 749 -8.74 39.56 28.57
CA ASP A 749 -9.41 38.74 29.58
C ASP A 749 -10.59 38.01 28.90
N LEU A 750 -10.57 36.70 28.89
CA LEU A 750 -11.56 35.83 28.27
C LEU A 750 -12.56 35.25 29.29
N THR A 751 -12.39 35.55 30.59
CA THR A 751 -13.22 34.97 31.65
C THR A 751 -14.70 35.36 31.56
N THR A 752 -15.01 36.43 30.80
CA THR A 752 -16.37 36.91 30.57
C THR A 752 -17.05 36.28 29.35
N LEU A 753 -16.32 35.49 28.56
CA LEU A 753 -16.84 34.85 27.34
C LEU A 753 -17.47 33.49 27.66
N THR A 754 -18.42 33.07 26.88
CA THR A 754 -18.94 31.70 26.98
C THR A 754 -17.87 30.68 26.55
N PRO A 755 -17.76 29.52 27.24
CA PRO A 755 -16.86 28.45 26.83
C PRO A 755 -17.08 28.07 25.36
N GLY A 756 -15.99 27.96 24.57
CA GLY A 756 -16.10 27.69 23.16
C GLY A 756 -14.83 27.98 22.38
N VAL A 757 -14.93 27.86 21.06
CA VAL A 757 -13.84 28.18 20.15
C VAL A 757 -14.02 29.55 19.55
N TYR A 758 -12.96 30.35 19.62
CA TYR A 758 -12.88 31.70 19.08
C TYR A 758 -11.65 31.84 18.19
N PHE A 759 -11.63 32.90 17.39
CA PHE A 759 -10.49 33.26 16.54
C PHE A 759 -9.99 34.64 16.88
N LEU A 760 -8.78 34.72 17.42
CA LEU A 760 -8.08 35.98 17.66
C LEU A 760 -7.48 36.46 16.34
N ARG A 761 -8.01 37.55 15.80
CA ARG A 761 -7.56 38.20 14.56
C ARG A 761 -6.84 39.49 14.89
N ILE A 762 -5.63 39.64 14.36
CA ILE A 762 -4.82 40.84 14.44
C ILE A 762 -4.55 41.33 13.04
N ALA A 763 -5.01 42.53 12.71
CA ALA A 763 -4.80 43.17 11.42
C ALA A 763 -3.98 44.47 11.65
N THR A 764 -2.83 44.54 10.94
CA THR A 764 -2.01 45.74 10.82
C THR A 764 -1.95 46.17 9.34
N PRO A 765 -1.45 47.37 9.00
CA PRO A 765 -1.29 47.76 7.60
C PRO A 765 -0.44 46.80 6.74
N GLY A 766 0.46 46.06 7.36
CA GLY A 766 1.39 45.16 6.68
C GLY A 766 1.12 43.66 6.90
N ALA A 767 0.20 43.27 7.79
CA ALA A 767 0.00 41.86 8.13
C ALA A 767 -1.41 41.60 8.67
N GLN A 768 -1.91 40.39 8.45
CA GLN A 768 -3.09 39.87 9.10
C GLN A 768 -2.77 38.49 9.70
N ILE A 769 -3.03 38.35 11.01
CA ILE A 769 -2.76 37.14 11.77
C ILE A 769 -4.08 36.63 12.36
N THR A 770 -4.29 35.33 12.34
CA THR A 770 -5.43 34.69 12.98
C THR A 770 -4.94 33.51 13.84
N HIS A 771 -5.35 33.46 15.09
CA HIS A 771 -5.01 32.40 16.02
C HIS A 771 -6.28 31.81 16.65
N LYS A 772 -6.35 30.47 16.79
CA LYS A 772 -7.46 29.78 17.42
C LYS A 772 -7.30 29.86 18.94
N VAL A 773 -8.32 30.31 19.62
CA VAL A 773 -8.40 30.41 21.09
C VAL A 773 -9.51 29.48 21.56
N VAL A 774 -9.22 28.66 22.55
CA VAL A 774 -10.23 27.83 23.24
C VAL A 774 -10.47 28.39 24.62
N VAL A 775 -11.68 28.84 24.88
CA VAL A 775 -12.11 29.36 26.16
C VAL A 775 -12.71 28.21 26.98
N ASN A 776 -12.07 27.88 28.09
CA ASN A 776 -12.47 26.81 29.00
C ASN A 776 -12.61 27.40 30.40
N HIS A 777 -13.81 27.44 30.94
CA HIS A 777 -14.05 27.84 32.33
C HIS A 777 -14.75 26.72 33.06
#